data_0190262f5933b0205438c70d847a5239
#
_entry.id   0190262f5933b0205438c70d847a5239
#
_cell.length_a   1.000
_cell.length_b   1.000
_cell.length_c   1.000
_cell.angle_alpha   90.00
_cell.angle_beta   90.00
_cell.angle_gamma   90.00
#
_symmetry.space_group_name_H-M   'P 1'
#
loop_
_entity.id
_entity.type
_entity.pdbx_description
1 polymer ?
#
loop_
_entity_poly.entity_id
_entity_poly.type
_entity_poly.pdbx_seq_one_letter_code
_entity_poly.pdbx_strand_id
1 'polypeptide(L)'
;MSILEILNFIKWLCPCFAISFLMRPYLRVRNLRFFDGGFSLSFGLGTALSFFCSWVASAVLSFPFDERCMFVLLLLGALPAAGVLYKCRKTGNAKRVLLELYFHDLKGFAIGFLAFCLLLAAMVWIRGFIPEITPTTEKYMDFGFVEAIWRQKSAIPEDIWYSGKTLNYYYLGHACTAYLCRLSAVLPDYGYTFMLSTVFAACALMTFSIAQGFLCALFCAGESKQDADQKQNETGEQVRSGGRLFGRRTAAAIGGIFASLASCLAGNGHYLCHGILLPLVSKLTKQDLKYRPEGYFFADSTVYVGAWPDLPDKGKNEFIAYSVILGDLHAHYLNLLFVLPFLAIALDYAIDPERKTFAKRMLDTRYLLLAVLLSLFMGTNYWDFPIYFVIAGALILFHDLNLYVFSLPCGEVWRRTDSDGSCRAGSRAPVAFLKLFGEVLVRGAAIFAIAKLLAYPFESRFIKMASKIRLAQNHTQLYKFAILWGLPFAICIGLLVFLFVTCRNETQKKLQNMLPLLAILAVILCAIGLTLVPEVIYVEDIYGEAYARFNTMFKLTYQAFLLLAIASGIAVGVFWKKKKLAFAVPTAVIILLLCGFFIVGLKQFAGNVFEASRRKGADVCDFLYTDGELYAEMSAIHVIREDGREHVRILEAAGESYQPDCKVSVMTGACTYAGWGVHEWMWRGSWDVVGLRFTELGHFYQDGDPVYCRDFVNLHQIDYIFVGPRECAKYAVDLSGFSDLGEEIILSEDGYRLYRID
;
A
#
# COMPACT_ATOMS: atom_id res chain seq x y z
N MET A 1 -19.96 18.37 6.81
CA MET A 1 -19.20 17.80 7.94
C MET A 1 -19.74 18.36 9.24
N SER A 2 -19.98 17.51 10.24
CA SER A 2 -20.35 17.93 11.60
C SER A 2 -19.17 18.65 12.27
N ILE A 3 -19.43 19.39 13.35
CA ILE A 3 -18.37 20.05 14.13
C ILE A 3 -17.40 19.00 14.69
N LEU A 4 -17.91 17.87 15.18
CA LEU A 4 -17.10 16.76 15.70
C LEU A 4 -16.21 16.15 14.62
N GLU A 5 -16.73 15.94 13.42
CA GLU A 5 -15.96 15.45 12.28
C GLU A 5 -14.82 16.42 11.91
N ILE A 6 -15.08 17.73 11.90
CA ILE A 6 -14.06 18.75 11.64
C ILE A 6 -12.96 18.73 12.72
N LEU A 7 -13.35 18.65 13.99
CA LEU A 7 -12.40 18.59 15.10
C LEU A 7 -11.51 17.33 15.02
N ASN A 8 -12.10 16.17 14.75
CA ASN A 8 -11.35 14.92 14.58
C ASN A 8 -10.44 14.98 13.34
N PHE A 9 -10.90 15.60 12.25
CA PHE A 9 -10.06 15.82 11.06
C PHE A 9 -8.84 16.69 11.37
N ILE A 10 -8.99 17.79 12.12
CA ILE A 10 -7.87 18.65 12.54
C ILE A 10 -6.89 17.87 13.45
N LYS A 11 -7.41 17.12 14.44
CA LYS A 11 -6.59 16.26 15.30
C LYS A 11 -5.77 15.26 14.47
N TRP A 12 -6.37 14.66 13.44
CA TRP A 12 -5.69 13.70 12.53
C TRP A 12 -4.55 14.33 11.72
N LEU A 13 -4.71 15.58 11.30
CA LEU A 13 -3.66 16.29 10.55
C LEU A 13 -2.40 16.58 11.40
N CYS A 14 -2.54 16.74 12.72
CA CYS A 14 -1.41 17.05 13.60
C CYS A 14 -0.29 16.00 13.55
N PRO A 15 -0.53 14.69 13.81
CA PRO A 15 0.52 13.68 13.66
C PRO A 15 0.99 13.53 12.22
N CYS A 16 0.14 13.70 11.20
CA CYS A 16 0.59 13.65 9.80
C CYS A 16 1.65 14.72 9.51
N PHE A 17 1.43 15.95 9.96
CA PHE A 17 2.42 17.03 9.85
C PHE A 17 3.68 16.74 10.68
N ALA A 18 3.51 16.37 11.97
CA ALA A 18 4.60 16.12 12.89
C ALA A 18 5.53 15.00 12.42
N ILE A 19 4.97 13.88 11.98
CA ILE A 19 5.72 12.74 11.42
C ILE A 19 6.52 13.22 10.20
N SER A 20 5.86 13.87 9.24
CA SER A 20 6.55 14.32 8.03
C SER A 20 7.69 15.28 8.34
N PHE A 21 7.49 16.24 9.24
CA PHE A 21 8.50 17.23 9.60
C PHE A 21 9.65 16.64 10.40
N LEU A 22 9.36 15.90 11.47
CA LEU A 22 10.38 15.34 12.38
C LEU A 22 11.22 14.26 11.69
N MET A 23 10.62 13.49 10.78
CA MET A 23 11.30 12.37 10.11
C MET A 23 11.94 12.75 8.78
N ARG A 24 11.80 14.01 8.34
CA ARG A 24 12.42 14.55 7.11
C ARG A 24 13.92 14.27 6.98
N PRO A 25 14.73 14.37 8.05
CA PRO A 25 16.16 14.06 7.98
C PRO A 25 16.51 12.61 7.61
N TYR A 26 15.56 11.69 7.74
CA TYR A 26 15.75 10.27 7.38
C TYR A 26 15.54 10.02 5.89
N LEU A 27 14.91 10.92 5.16
CA LEU A 27 14.73 10.81 3.71
C LEU A 27 16.09 10.99 3.00
N ARG A 28 16.84 9.90 2.83
CA ARG A 28 18.19 9.86 2.24
C ARG A 28 18.16 9.84 0.72
N VAL A 29 17.36 10.75 0.15
CA VAL A 29 17.24 10.95 -1.30
C VAL A 29 18.09 12.16 -1.69
N ARG A 30 19.06 11.97 -2.59
CA ARG A 30 20.06 12.99 -2.97
C ARG A 30 19.89 13.47 -4.41
N ASN A 31 19.46 12.58 -5.28
CA ASN A 31 19.42 12.78 -6.72
C ASN A 31 18.03 13.17 -7.22
N LEU A 32 16.99 12.78 -6.50
CA LEU A 32 15.61 13.19 -6.76
C LEU A 32 15.32 14.53 -6.05
N ARG A 33 14.67 15.44 -6.75
CA ARG A 33 14.23 16.74 -6.21
C ARG A 33 12.72 16.84 -6.30
N PHE A 34 12.07 17.13 -5.19
CA PHE A 34 10.60 17.09 -5.06
C PHE A 34 10.03 18.50 -4.96
N PHE A 35 8.94 18.76 -5.71
CA PHE A 35 8.25 20.04 -5.67
C PHE A 35 7.44 20.25 -4.39
N ASP A 36 7.06 19.16 -3.74
CA ASP A 36 6.41 19.15 -2.41
C ASP A 36 7.41 19.27 -1.26
N GLY A 37 8.65 19.69 -1.54
CA GLY A 37 9.72 19.81 -0.55
C GLY A 37 10.03 18.51 0.19
N GLY A 38 9.59 17.35 -0.33
CA GLY A 38 9.74 16.03 0.26
C GLY A 38 8.70 15.71 1.34
N PHE A 39 7.62 16.48 1.46
CA PHE A 39 6.55 16.25 2.45
C PHE A 39 5.99 14.83 2.36
N SER A 40 5.48 14.43 1.19
CA SER A 40 4.77 13.16 1.02
C SER A 40 5.65 11.94 1.31
N LEU A 41 6.87 11.92 0.78
CA LEU A 41 7.81 10.82 1.00
C LEU A 41 8.35 10.78 2.44
N SER A 42 8.55 11.96 3.07
CA SER A 42 8.92 12.03 4.49
C SER A 42 7.78 11.56 5.39
N PHE A 43 6.51 11.80 5.01
CA PHE A 43 5.35 11.28 5.71
C PHE A 43 5.31 9.75 5.64
N GLY A 44 5.38 9.15 4.44
CA GLY A 44 5.33 7.70 4.28
C GLY A 44 6.50 6.99 4.95
N LEU A 45 7.75 7.44 4.72
CA LEU A 45 8.94 6.90 5.37
C LEU A 45 8.91 7.13 6.89
N GLY A 46 8.49 8.32 7.32
CA GLY A 46 8.40 8.68 8.72
C GLY A 46 7.38 7.84 9.48
N THR A 47 6.21 7.61 8.88
CA THR A 47 5.20 6.70 9.41
C THR A 47 5.77 5.28 9.50
N ALA A 48 6.42 4.78 8.44
CA ALA A 48 7.06 3.47 8.46
C ALA A 48 8.06 3.32 9.61
N LEU A 49 8.99 4.26 9.77
CA LEU A 49 10.04 4.20 10.80
C LEU A 49 9.46 4.35 12.21
N SER A 50 8.63 5.37 12.47
CA SER A 50 8.12 5.65 13.81
C SER A 50 7.12 4.58 14.26
N PHE A 51 6.23 4.15 13.40
CA PHE A 51 5.32 3.04 13.66
C PHE A 51 6.09 1.74 13.92
N PHE A 52 7.00 1.37 13.01
CA PHE A 52 7.73 0.10 13.11
C PHE A 52 8.60 0.04 14.39
N CYS A 53 9.28 1.13 14.74
CA CYS A 53 10.03 1.20 16.00
C CYS A 53 9.10 1.09 17.21
N SER A 54 7.92 1.71 17.21
CA SER A 54 6.92 1.58 18.28
C SER A 54 6.40 0.15 18.38
N TRP A 55 6.11 -0.47 17.22
CA TRP A 55 5.64 -1.84 17.12
C TRP A 55 6.71 -2.83 17.65
N VAL A 56 7.97 -2.70 17.23
CA VAL A 56 9.08 -3.54 17.72
C VAL A 56 9.30 -3.34 19.20
N ALA A 57 9.26 -2.11 19.71
CA ALA A 57 9.39 -1.83 21.15
C ALA A 57 8.27 -2.53 21.94
N SER A 58 7.05 -2.52 21.44
CA SER A 58 5.94 -3.23 22.07
C SER A 58 6.10 -4.76 21.96
N ALA A 59 6.43 -5.27 20.79
CA ALA A 59 6.50 -6.71 20.52
C ALA A 59 7.68 -7.40 21.25
N VAL A 60 8.79 -6.69 21.51
CA VAL A 60 10.03 -7.24 22.05
C VAL A 60 10.29 -6.80 23.49
N LEU A 61 9.96 -5.53 23.82
CA LEU A 61 10.25 -4.93 25.13
C LEU A 61 9.00 -4.77 26.00
N SER A 62 7.84 -5.24 25.53
CA SER A 62 6.53 -5.08 26.20
C SER A 62 6.20 -3.60 26.49
N PHE A 63 6.70 -2.68 25.65
CA PHE A 63 6.33 -1.28 25.70
C PHE A 63 4.87 -1.14 25.27
N PRO A 64 4.00 -0.44 26.03
CA PRO A 64 2.60 -0.34 25.68
C PRO A 64 2.37 0.33 24.33
N PHE A 65 1.49 -0.25 23.53
CA PHE A 65 1.13 0.27 22.21
C PHE A 65 -0.05 1.24 22.30
N ASP A 66 0.19 2.35 22.99
CA ASP A 66 -0.79 3.39 23.30
C ASP A 66 -0.23 4.80 22.98
N GLU A 67 -0.72 5.83 23.65
CA GLU A 67 -0.31 7.23 23.49
C GLU A 67 1.20 7.44 23.73
N ARG A 68 1.84 6.53 24.45
CA ARG A 68 3.31 6.53 24.71
C ARG A 68 4.13 6.31 23.43
N CYS A 69 3.54 5.80 22.35
CA CYS A 69 4.17 5.77 21.03
C CYS A 69 4.63 7.17 20.55
N MET A 70 4.02 8.25 21.06
CA MET A 70 4.47 9.62 20.82
C MET A 70 5.91 9.85 21.27
N PHE A 71 6.34 9.24 22.40
CA PHE A 71 7.73 9.34 22.87
C PHE A 71 8.72 8.72 21.88
N VAL A 72 8.33 7.60 21.24
CA VAL A 72 9.17 6.95 20.21
C VAL A 72 9.32 7.87 19.00
N LEU A 73 8.23 8.49 18.53
CA LEU A 73 8.25 9.45 17.45
C LEU A 73 9.16 10.67 17.77
N LEU A 74 8.99 11.26 18.94
CA LEU A 74 9.79 12.41 19.39
C LEU A 74 11.27 12.05 19.54
N LEU A 75 11.57 10.89 20.11
CA LEU A 75 12.94 10.37 20.24
C LEU A 75 13.60 10.21 18.87
N LEU A 76 12.93 9.53 17.95
CA LEU A 76 13.43 9.37 16.57
C LEU A 76 13.61 10.71 15.86
N GLY A 77 12.68 11.64 16.05
CA GLY A 77 12.78 13.00 15.49
C GLY A 77 13.96 13.81 16.06
N ALA A 78 14.30 13.58 17.33
CA ALA A 78 15.43 14.27 18.01
C ALA A 78 16.81 13.69 17.65
N LEU A 79 16.92 12.41 17.31
CA LEU A 79 18.20 11.74 17.05
C LEU A 79 19.06 12.43 15.98
N PRO A 80 18.53 12.84 14.80
CA PRO A 80 19.33 13.56 13.80
C PRO A 80 19.85 14.88 14.31
N ALA A 81 19.05 15.64 15.07
CA ALA A 81 19.45 16.90 15.67
C ALA A 81 20.57 16.69 16.70
N ALA A 82 20.43 15.71 17.59
CA ALA A 82 21.48 15.35 18.55
C ALA A 82 22.79 14.94 17.86
N GLY A 83 22.69 14.16 16.77
CA GLY A 83 23.84 13.77 15.95
C GLY A 83 24.57 14.98 15.34
N VAL A 84 23.82 15.99 14.84
CA VAL A 84 24.38 17.24 14.32
C VAL A 84 25.06 18.04 15.45
N LEU A 85 24.40 18.21 16.58
CA LEU A 85 24.96 18.93 17.72
C LEU A 85 26.28 18.29 18.20
N TYR A 86 26.30 16.95 18.30
CA TYR A 86 27.51 16.22 18.67
C TYR A 86 28.65 16.41 17.67
N LYS A 87 28.39 16.24 16.35
CA LYS A 87 29.40 16.37 15.29
C LYS A 87 29.91 17.80 15.16
N CYS A 88 29.03 18.78 15.28
CA CYS A 88 29.37 20.21 15.05
C CYS A 88 29.80 20.94 16.33
N ARG A 89 29.91 20.26 17.49
CA ARG A 89 30.30 20.91 18.76
C ARG A 89 31.61 21.66 18.71
N LYS A 90 32.57 21.23 17.86
CA LYS A 90 33.89 21.87 17.70
C LYS A 90 33.94 22.95 16.60
N THR A 91 33.00 22.89 15.63
CA THR A 91 33.02 23.79 14.44
C THR A 91 32.06 24.96 14.54
N GLY A 92 31.18 24.99 15.55
CA GLY A 92 30.17 26.04 15.72
C GLY A 92 29.07 26.11 14.67
N ASN A 93 29.07 25.22 13.65
CA ASN A 93 28.18 25.29 12.49
C ASN A 93 26.83 24.53 12.70
N ALA A 94 26.56 24.07 13.92
CA ALA A 94 25.37 23.24 14.21
C ALA A 94 24.04 23.89 13.78
N LYS A 95 23.86 25.18 14.07
CA LYS A 95 22.66 25.96 13.70
C LYS A 95 22.39 25.91 12.19
N ARG A 96 23.43 26.13 11.37
CA ARG A 96 23.33 26.15 9.90
C ARG A 96 22.91 24.73 9.39
N VAL A 97 23.58 23.69 9.87
CA VAL A 97 23.33 22.32 9.47
C VAL A 97 21.91 21.88 9.89
N LEU A 98 21.43 22.26 11.07
CA LEU A 98 20.07 21.99 11.54
C LEU A 98 19.02 22.72 10.67
N LEU A 99 19.25 23.99 10.35
CA LEU A 99 18.37 24.73 9.47
C LEU A 99 18.29 24.10 8.07
N GLU A 100 19.42 23.68 7.51
CA GLU A 100 19.45 22.98 6.23
C GLU A 100 18.73 21.62 6.31
N LEU A 101 18.88 20.87 7.40
CA LEU A 101 18.34 19.54 7.58
C LEU A 101 16.80 19.53 7.70
N TYR A 102 16.21 20.45 8.46
CA TYR A 102 14.78 20.49 8.74
C TYR A 102 14.00 21.53 7.91
N PHE A 103 14.64 22.63 7.53
CA PHE A 103 13.96 23.77 6.92
C PHE A 103 14.33 24.01 5.44
N HIS A 104 15.11 23.08 4.83
CA HIS A 104 15.35 23.14 3.39
C HIS A 104 14.02 23.08 2.64
N ASP A 105 13.82 24.00 1.69
CA ASP A 105 12.60 24.12 0.88
C ASP A 105 11.28 24.04 1.70
N LEU A 106 11.19 24.87 2.74
CA LEU A 106 9.99 24.96 3.58
C LEU A 106 8.74 25.37 2.78
N LYS A 107 8.91 26.16 1.72
CA LYS A 107 7.81 26.58 0.85
C LYS A 107 7.23 25.39 0.10
N GLY A 108 8.07 24.55 -0.52
CA GLY A 108 7.64 23.32 -1.17
C GLY A 108 6.94 22.38 -0.18
N PHE A 109 7.52 22.21 1.02
CA PHE A 109 6.96 21.41 2.09
C PHE A 109 5.56 21.88 2.52
N ALA A 110 5.37 23.19 2.71
CA ALA A 110 4.05 23.75 3.05
C ALA A 110 3.03 23.57 1.92
N ILE A 111 3.44 23.70 0.66
CA ILE A 111 2.59 23.42 -0.51
C ILE A 111 2.20 21.92 -0.52
N GLY A 112 3.15 21.02 -0.26
CA GLY A 112 2.90 19.58 -0.17
C GLY A 112 1.91 19.25 0.94
N PHE A 113 2.06 19.83 2.13
CA PHE A 113 1.12 19.67 3.22
C PHE A 113 -0.28 20.18 2.88
N LEU A 114 -0.38 21.38 2.29
CA LEU A 114 -1.65 21.94 1.87
C LEU A 114 -2.37 21.04 0.82
N ALA A 115 -1.61 20.56 -0.17
CA ALA A 115 -2.14 19.64 -1.18
C ALA A 115 -2.61 18.31 -0.54
N PHE A 116 -1.88 17.79 0.44
CA PHE A 116 -2.28 16.63 1.22
C PHE A 116 -3.59 16.88 1.96
N CYS A 117 -3.72 18.02 2.66
CA CYS A 117 -4.96 18.39 3.37
C CYS A 117 -6.16 18.46 2.41
N LEU A 118 -5.98 19.05 1.23
CA LEU A 118 -7.05 19.17 0.24
C LEU A 118 -7.49 17.81 -0.32
N LEU A 119 -6.53 16.95 -0.67
CA LEU A 119 -6.82 15.59 -1.15
C LEU A 119 -7.47 14.73 -0.08
N LEU A 120 -6.96 14.81 1.16
CA LEU A 120 -7.52 14.11 2.30
C LEU A 120 -8.96 14.56 2.56
N ALA A 121 -9.22 15.88 2.62
CA ALA A 121 -10.55 16.42 2.83
C ALA A 121 -11.54 16.02 1.73
N ALA A 122 -11.10 16.03 0.46
CA ALA A 122 -11.92 15.59 -0.66
C ALA A 122 -12.30 14.10 -0.54
N MET A 123 -11.36 13.24 -0.13
CA MET A 123 -11.64 11.82 0.05
C MET A 123 -12.49 11.53 1.28
N VAL A 124 -12.28 12.22 2.40
CA VAL A 124 -13.16 12.13 3.59
C VAL A 124 -14.58 12.59 3.24
N TRP A 125 -14.71 13.62 2.41
CA TRP A 125 -16.01 14.04 1.91
C TRP A 125 -16.70 12.94 1.10
N ILE A 126 -16.00 12.35 0.14
CA ILE A 126 -16.52 11.27 -0.74
C ILE A 126 -16.88 10.04 0.10
N ARG A 127 -16.01 9.62 1.01
CA ARG A 127 -16.25 8.44 1.85
C ARG A 127 -17.45 8.60 2.79
N GLY A 128 -17.73 9.82 3.20
CA GLY A 128 -18.91 10.13 4.04
C GLY A 128 -20.26 9.81 3.39
N PHE A 129 -20.33 9.41 2.12
CA PHE A 129 -21.56 8.92 1.48
C PHE A 129 -21.79 7.43 1.69
N ILE A 130 -20.72 6.66 1.98
CA ILE A 130 -20.77 5.22 2.26
C ILE A 130 -19.73 4.92 3.36
N PRO A 131 -19.93 5.40 4.57
CA PRO A 131 -18.97 5.17 5.66
C PRO A 131 -19.09 3.76 6.25
N GLU A 132 -20.23 3.13 6.18
CA GLU A 132 -20.62 1.97 6.97
C GLU A 132 -19.67 0.79 6.82
N ILE A 133 -19.37 0.15 7.94
CA ILE A 133 -18.72 -1.15 8.01
C ILE A 133 -19.78 -2.23 7.75
N THR A 134 -19.75 -2.79 6.55
CA THR A 134 -20.68 -3.83 6.13
C THR A 134 -19.97 -5.16 5.94
N PRO A 135 -20.62 -6.31 6.19
CA PRO A 135 -19.98 -7.62 6.07
C PRO A 135 -19.78 -8.09 4.63
N THR A 136 -20.36 -7.40 3.64
CA THR A 136 -20.33 -7.82 2.23
C THR A 136 -18.96 -7.69 1.56
N THR A 137 -18.00 -7.13 2.27
CA THR A 137 -16.59 -6.97 1.87
C THR A 137 -15.69 -7.26 3.07
N GLU A 138 -14.37 -7.09 2.92
CA GLU A 138 -13.38 -7.31 4.00
C GLU A 138 -13.46 -6.25 5.15
N LYS A 139 -14.40 -5.31 5.08
CA LYS A 139 -14.48 -4.20 6.04
C LYS A 139 -14.67 -4.66 7.49
N TYR A 140 -15.42 -5.74 7.74
CA TYR A 140 -15.55 -6.30 9.08
C TYR A 140 -14.22 -6.75 9.63
N MET A 141 -13.44 -7.49 8.83
CA MET A 141 -12.11 -7.93 9.19
C MET A 141 -11.18 -6.74 9.46
N ASP A 142 -11.11 -5.84 8.48
CA ASP A 142 -10.20 -4.69 8.54
C ASP A 142 -10.49 -3.78 9.76
N PHE A 143 -11.77 -3.50 10.02
CA PHE A 143 -12.18 -2.66 11.14
C PHE A 143 -11.98 -3.37 12.49
N GLY A 144 -12.37 -4.63 12.57
CA GLY A 144 -12.21 -5.43 13.78
C GLY A 144 -10.75 -5.58 14.21
N PHE A 145 -9.81 -5.70 13.25
CA PHE A 145 -8.39 -5.69 13.57
C PHE A 145 -7.92 -4.36 14.15
N VAL A 146 -8.40 -3.23 13.59
CA VAL A 146 -8.06 -1.90 14.13
C VAL A 146 -8.62 -1.74 15.55
N GLU A 147 -9.87 -2.14 15.78
CA GLU A 147 -10.53 -2.09 17.09
C GLU A 147 -9.85 -3.00 18.11
N ALA A 148 -9.49 -4.24 17.73
CA ALA A 148 -8.80 -5.15 18.64
C ALA A 148 -7.44 -4.60 19.08
N ILE A 149 -6.64 -4.08 18.14
CA ILE A 149 -5.33 -3.48 18.46
C ILE A 149 -5.51 -2.21 19.30
N TRP A 150 -6.54 -1.43 19.00
CA TRP A 150 -6.89 -0.25 19.79
C TRP A 150 -7.27 -0.62 21.21
N ARG A 151 -8.20 -1.56 21.43
CA ARG A 151 -8.63 -2.00 22.75
C ARG A 151 -7.49 -2.61 23.56
N GLN A 152 -6.78 -3.59 22.99
CA GLN A 152 -5.78 -4.40 23.70
C GLN A 152 -4.49 -3.64 23.98
N LYS A 153 -4.25 -2.48 23.38
CA LYS A 153 -2.99 -1.70 23.50
C LYS A 153 -1.74 -2.54 23.29
N SER A 154 -1.84 -3.56 22.45
CA SER A 154 -0.80 -4.54 22.17
C SER A 154 -0.37 -4.49 20.71
N ALA A 155 0.93 -4.58 20.46
CA ALA A 155 1.49 -4.74 19.12
C ALA A 155 1.21 -6.13 18.53
N ILE A 156 0.89 -7.11 19.38
CA ILE A 156 0.58 -8.48 19.00
C ILE A 156 -0.82 -8.77 19.54
N PRO A 157 -1.87 -8.50 18.73
CA PRO A 157 -3.24 -8.65 19.20
C PRO A 157 -3.63 -10.12 19.29
N GLU A 158 -4.53 -10.39 20.23
CA GLU A 158 -5.33 -11.61 20.25
C GLU A 158 -6.33 -11.55 19.07
N ASP A 159 -6.63 -12.69 18.49
CA ASP A 159 -7.50 -12.82 17.34
C ASP A 159 -8.96 -12.55 17.70
N ILE A 160 -9.59 -11.62 17.00
CA ILE A 160 -10.99 -11.23 17.25
C ILE A 160 -11.97 -12.38 17.00
N TRP A 161 -11.61 -13.35 16.15
CA TRP A 161 -12.48 -14.45 15.75
C TRP A 161 -12.03 -15.83 16.26
N TYR A 162 -10.92 -15.85 16.98
CA TYR A 162 -10.37 -17.08 17.54
C TYR A 162 -9.67 -16.83 18.89
N SER A 163 -10.45 -16.45 19.91
CA SER A 163 -9.93 -16.05 21.23
C SER A 163 -8.93 -17.06 21.83
N GLY A 164 -7.97 -16.57 22.60
CA GLY A 164 -6.88 -17.37 23.18
C GLY A 164 -5.71 -17.64 22.23
N LYS A 165 -5.74 -17.13 21.00
CA LYS A 165 -4.62 -17.21 20.04
C LYS A 165 -4.29 -15.84 19.47
N THR A 166 -3.05 -15.66 19.03
CA THR A 166 -2.63 -14.44 18.34
C THR A 166 -3.23 -14.41 16.92
N LEU A 167 -3.51 -13.19 16.46
CA LEU A 167 -4.01 -12.94 15.12
C LEU A 167 -3.03 -13.45 14.04
N ASN A 168 -3.49 -14.34 13.18
CA ASN A 168 -2.69 -14.92 12.10
C ASN A 168 -3.01 -14.30 10.75
N TYR A 169 -2.75 -13.01 10.61
CA TYR A 169 -2.92 -12.25 9.36
C TYR A 169 -1.84 -11.18 9.18
N TYR A 170 -1.81 -10.50 8.03
CA TYR A 170 -0.92 -9.36 7.76
C TYR A 170 -1.47 -8.09 8.39
N TYR A 171 -1.45 -7.98 9.69
CA TYR A 171 -2.15 -6.94 10.46
C TYR A 171 -1.36 -5.65 10.69
N LEU A 172 -0.07 -5.57 10.32
CA LEU A 172 0.74 -4.38 10.62
C LEU A 172 0.21 -3.10 9.96
N GLY A 173 -0.47 -3.20 8.82
CA GLY A 173 -1.16 -2.05 8.22
C GLY A 173 -2.31 -1.53 9.11
N HIS A 174 -3.10 -2.42 9.67
CA HIS A 174 -4.18 -2.12 10.62
C HIS A 174 -3.61 -1.58 11.94
N ALA A 175 -2.49 -2.16 12.42
CA ALA A 175 -1.77 -1.63 13.58
C ALA A 175 -1.22 -0.22 13.34
N CYS A 176 -0.79 0.10 12.10
CA CYS A 176 -0.42 1.46 11.73
C CYS A 176 -1.63 2.42 11.78
N THR A 177 -2.82 1.95 11.42
CA THR A 177 -4.06 2.72 11.56
C THR A 177 -4.34 3.03 13.03
N ALA A 178 -4.33 2.01 13.91
CA ALA A 178 -4.48 2.18 15.35
C ALA A 178 -3.39 3.11 15.94
N TYR A 179 -2.14 3.01 15.47
CA TYR A 179 -1.05 3.91 15.84
C TYR A 179 -1.37 5.37 15.52
N LEU A 180 -1.85 5.68 14.31
CA LEU A 180 -2.24 7.05 13.96
C LEU A 180 -3.45 7.53 14.75
N CYS A 181 -4.42 6.64 15.03
CA CYS A 181 -5.53 6.92 15.95
C CYS A 181 -5.01 7.35 17.33
N ARG A 182 -4.03 6.63 17.90
CA ARG A 182 -3.40 6.97 19.18
C ARG A 182 -2.70 8.32 19.16
N LEU A 183 -1.88 8.57 18.14
CA LEU A 183 -1.16 9.83 18.01
C LEU A 183 -2.07 11.04 17.82
N SER A 184 -3.23 10.85 17.20
CA SER A 184 -4.20 11.92 16.94
C SER A 184 -5.27 12.07 18.01
N ALA A 185 -5.37 11.13 18.94
CA ALA A 185 -6.51 11.01 19.87
C ALA A 185 -7.85 10.99 19.13
N VAL A 186 -7.93 10.24 18.02
CA VAL A 186 -9.13 10.00 17.21
C VAL A 186 -9.51 8.54 17.36
N LEU A 187 -10.78 8.26 17.62
CA LEU A 187 -11.29 6.90 17.74
C LEU A 187 -11.26 6.16 16.39
N PRO A 188 -11.14 4.82 16.39
CA PRO A 188 -11.18 4.01 15.17
C PRO A 188 -12.41 4.27 14.30
N ASP A 189 -13.55 4.65 14.89
CA ASP A 189 -14.79 5.00 14.18
C ASP A 189 -14.57 6.05 13.09
N TYR A 190 -13.77 7.08 13.36
CA TYR A 190 -13.32 8.07 12.39
C TYR A 190 -11.99 7.69 11.74
N GLY A 191 -11.13 7.03 12.52
CA GLY A 191 -9.76 6.66 12.12
C GLY A 191 -9.72 5.78 10.88
N TYR A 192 -10.68 4.88 10.71
CA TYR A 192 -10.81 4.03 9.53
C TYR A 192 -10.97 4.85 8.24
N THR A 193 -11.96 5.73 8.20
CA THR A 193 -12.21 6.64 7.07
C THR A 193 -11.02 7.57 6.82
N PHE A 194 -10.44 8.11 7.89
CA PHE A 194 -9.29 9.01 7.77
C PHE A 194 -8.05 8.29 7.27
N MET A 195 -7.78 7.05 7.71
CA MET A 195 -6.64 6.28 7.22
C MET A 195 -6.80 5.90 5.75
N LEU A 196 -7.98 5.44 5.33
CA LEU A 196 -8.28 5.14 3.94
C LEU A 196 -8.00 6.38 3.04
N SER A 197 -8.49 7.53 3.49
CA SER A 197 -8.31 8.81 2.78
C SER A 197 -6.85 9.29 2.83
N THR A 198 -6.13 9.03 3.92
CA THR A 198 -4.70 9.33 4.09
C THR A 198 -3.84 8.54 3.12
N VAL A 199 -4.08 7.24 2.97
CA VAL A 199 -3.35 6.41 2.00
C VAL A 199 -3.56 6.92 0.59
N PHE A 200 -4.79 7.29 0.21
CA PHE A 200 -5.07 7.89 -1.10
C PHE A 200 -4.32 9.20 -1.31
N ALA A 201 -4.42 10.15 -0.38
CA ALA A 201 -3.77 11.46 -0.49
C ALA A 201 -2.24 11.33 -0.54
N ALA A 202 -1.68 10.47 0.30
CA ALA A 202 -0.25 10.18 0.32
C ALA A 202 0.20 9.50 -0.98
N CYS A 203 -0.54 8.50 -1.48
CA CYS A 203 -0.26 7.81 -2.73
C CYS A 203 -0.25 8.78 -3.92
N ALA A 204 -1.26 9.66 -4.02
CA ALA A 204 -1.35 10.65 -5.09
C ALA A 204 -0.15 11.61 -5.09
N LEU A 205 0.26 12.11 -3.93
CA LEU A 205 1.41 13.00 -3.82
C LEU A 205 2.74 12.28 -4.01
N MET A 206 2.90 11.06 -3.48
CA MET A 206 4.15 10.31 -3.62
C MET A 206 4.37 9.87 -5.07
N THR A 207 3.34 9.41 -5.78
CA THR A 207 3.46 9.05 -7.21
C THR A 207 3.76 10.28 -8.06
N PHE A 208 3.13 11.42 -7.76
CA PHE A 208 3.51 12.72 -8.34
C PHE A 208 4.98 13.03 -8.10
N SER A 209 5.43 12.99 -6.84
CA SER A 209 6.79 13.37 -6.45
C SER A 209 7.86 12.44 -7.04
N ILE A 210 7.60 11.12 -7.07
CA ILE A 210 8.50 10.14 -7.69
C ILE A 210 8.67 10.42 -9.19
N ALA A 211 7.57 10.54 -9.92
CA ALA A 211 7.63 10.78 -11.37
C ALA A 211 8.24 12.15 -11.70
N GLN A 212 7.85 13.20 -10.98
CA GLN A 212 8.36 14.55 -11.14
C GLN A 212 9.85 14.63 -10.80
N GLY A 213 10.27 14.04 -9.67
CA GLY A 213 11.67 14.01 -9.24
C GLY A 213 12.56 13.25 -10.21
N PHE A 214 12.09 12.10 -10.69
CA PHE A 214 12.75 11.29 -11.71
C PHE A 214 12.89 12.05 -13.05
N LEU A 215 11.84 12.72 -13.51
CA LEU A 215 11.88 13.55 -14.72
C LEU A 215 12.85 14.73 -14.58
N CYS A 216 12.92 15.37 -13.41
CA CYS A 216 13.92 16.39 -13.15
C CYS A 216 15.35 15.84 -13.28
N ALA A 217 15.61 14.66 -12.69
CA ALA A 217 16.91 14.01 -12.82
C ALA A 217 17.24 13.63 -14.27
N LEU A 218 16.28 13.04 -15.00
CA LEU A 218 16.42 12.67 -16.41
C LEU A 218 16.69 13.90 -17.30
N PHE A 219 16.05 15.03 -17.05
CA PHE A 219 16.23 16.25 -17.86
C PHE A 219 17.53 17.01 -17.51
N CYS A 220 18.09 16.78 -16.33
CA CYS A 220 19.37 17.37 -15.93
C CYS A 220 20.58 16.50 -16.31
N ALA A 221 20.42 15.23 -16.54
CA ALA A 221 21.50 14.30 -16.84
C ALA A 221 22.29 14.61 -18.15
N GLY A 222 21.79 15.50 -19.00
CA GLY A 222 22.42 15.89 -20.27
C GLY A 222 23.30 17.15 -20.24
N GLU A 223 23.51 17.82 -19.09
CA GLU A 223 24.29 19.06 -19.00
C GLU A 223 25.51 18.86 -18.09
N SER A 224 26.73 19.04 -18.64
CA SER A 224 27.93 19.09 -17.81
C SER A 224 27.97 20.40 -17.01
N LYS A 225 28.55 20.38 -15.78
CA LYS A 225 28.79 21.59 -14.99
C LYS A 225 29.59 22.63 -15.80
N GLN A 226 30.49 22.17 -16.67
CA GLN A 226 31.28 23.05 -17.54
C GLN A 226 30.44 23.83 -18.56
N ASP A 227 29.34 23.21 -19.11
CA ASP A 227 28.44 23.92 -20.02
C ASP A 227 27.58 24.96 -19.28
N ALA A 228 27.31 24.76 -18.00
CA ALA A 228 26.61 25.75 -17.17
C ALA A 228 27.50 26.94 -16.79
N ASP A 229 28.77 26.71 -16.43
CA ASP A 229 29.71 27.75 -16.02
C ASP A 229 30.25 28.56 -17.21
N GLN A 230 30.48 27.93 -18.38
CA GLN A 230 30.89 28.63 -19.61
C GLN A 230 29.78 29.54 -20.16
N LYS A 231 28.52 29.16 -20.03
CA LYS A 231 27.36 29.97 -20.48
C LYS A 231 27.01 31.10 -19.52
N GLN A 232 27.49 31.07 -18.30
CA GLN A 232 27.35 32.17 -17.34
C GLN A 232 28.30 33.34 -17.65
N ASN A 233 29.40 33.09 -18.36
CA ASN A 233 30.40 34.09 -18.70
C ASN A 233 30.21 34.77 -20.08
N GLU A 234 29.33 34.22 -20.93
CA GLU A 234 29.02 34.84 -22.23
C GLU A 234 27.66 35.55 -22.21
N THR A 235 27.72 36.83 -21.87
CA THR A 235 26.80 37.94 -22.19
C THR A 235 25.34 37.60 -22.59
N GLY A 236 24.38 38.09 -21.78
CA GLY A 236 23.03 38.44 -22.25
C GLY A 236 21.99 37.31 -22.27
N GLU A 237 22.28 36.06 -21.85
CA GLU A 237 21.39 34.90 -21.96
C GLU A 237 20.58 34.55 -20.67
N GLN A 238 20.52 35.39 -19.67
CA GLN A 238 19.71 35.13 -18.46
C GLN A 238 18.23 34.84 -18.75
N VAL A 239 17.67 35.53 -19.75
CA VAL A 239 16.24 35.31 -20.15
C VAL A 239 16.04 33.98 -20.84
N ARG A 240 17.00 33.52 -21.67
CA ARG A 240 16.90 32.21 -22.36
C ARG A 240 17.15 31.02 -21.42
N SER A 241 18.04 31.16 -20.43
CA SER A 241 18.29 30.12 -19.43
C SER A 241 17.09 29.94 -18.50
N GLY A 242 16.44 31.01 -18.07
CA GLY A 242 15.22 31.00 -17.28
C GLY A 242 14.06 30.26 -17.99
N GLY A 243 13.86 30.55 -19.28
CA GLY A 243 12.81 29.90 -20.10
C GLY A 243 13.02 28.39 -20.30
N ARG A 244 14.29 27.94 -20.47
CA ARG A 244 14.61 26.50 -20.57
C ARG A 244 14.37 25.77 -19.25
N LEU A 245 14.76 26.36 -18.13
CA LEU A 245 14.55 25.80 -16.78
C LEU A 245 13.05 25.71 -16.46
N PHE A 246 12.29 26.76 -16.78
CA PHE A 246 10.84 26.78 -16.62
C PHE A 246 10.18 25.66 -17.42
N GLY A 247 10.51 25.50 -18.71
CA GLY A 247 9.97 24.42 -19.55
C GLY A 247 10.30 23.00 -19.07
N ARG A 248 11.42 22.80 -18.36
CA ARG A 248 11.77 21.50 -17.72
C ARG A 248 10.90 21.23 -16.49
N ARG A 249 10.78 22.20 -15.61
CA ARG A 249 9.95 22.08 -14.40
C ARG A 249 8.48 21.85 -14.76
N THR A 250 7.97 22.56 -15.75
CA THR A 250 6.58 22.37 -16.23
C THR A 250 6.37 20.96 -16.79
N ALA A 251 7.27 20.45 -17.63
CA ALA A 251 7.16 19.09 -18.17
C ALA A 251 7.26 18.01 -17.08
N ALA A 252 8.12 18.21 -16.08
CA ALA A 252 8.23 17.31 -14.95
C ALA A 252 6.96 17.33 -14.08
N ALA A 253 6.37 18.51 -13.85
CA ALA A 253 5.10 18.65 -13.12
C ALA A 253 3.94 17.97 -13.88
N ILE A 254 3.84 18.17 -15.20
CA ILE A 254 2.85 17.52 -16.05
C ILE A 254 2.99 15.99 -15.93
N GLY A 255 4.20 15.44 -16.08
CA GLY A 255 4.44 14.01 -15.93
C GLY A 255 4.06 13.49 -14.54
N GLY A 256 4.37 14.25 -13.48
CA GLY A 256 3.96 13.92 -12.11
C GLY A 256 2.44 13.89 -11.93
N ILE A 257 1.72 14.88 -12.47
CA ILE A 257 0.24 14.94 -12.43
C ILE A 257 -0.34 13.71 -13.11
N PHE A 258 0.13 13.37 -14.33
CA PHE A 258 -0.39 12.21 -15.04
C PHE A 258 -0.01 10.88 -14.38
N ALA A 259 1.13 10.79 -13.71
CA ALA A 259 1.49 9.64 -12.88
C ALA A 259 0.52 9.46 -11.70
N SER A 260 0.21 10.55 -11.01
CA SER A 260 -0.77 10.55 -9.91
C SER A 260 -2.18 10.16 -10.39
N LEU A 261 -2.67 10.77 -11.46
CA LEU A 261 -3.97 10.45 -12.05
C LEU A 261 -4.05 8.99 -12.50
N ALA A 262 -3.03 8.50 -13.22
CA ALA A 262 -2.97 7.12 -13.71
C ALA A 262 -2.91 6.11 -12.56
N SER A 263 -2.18 6.40 -11.49
CA SER A 263 -2.06 5.50 -10.34
C SER A 263 -3.33 5.44 -9.50
N CYS A 264 -3.94 6.61 -9.19
CA CYS A 264 -4.96 6.72 -8.16
C CYS A 264 -6.41 6.69 -8.68
N LEU A 265 -6.63 7.13 -9.94
CA LEU A 265 -7.99 7.30 -10.48
C LEU A 265 -8.25 6.45 -11.74
N ALA A 266 -7.22 6.04 -12.46
CA ALA A 266 -7.44 5.28 -13.69
C ALA A 266 -7.87 3.84 -13.40
N GLY A 267 -8.81 3.34 -14.21
CA GLY A 267 -9.10 1.92 -14.36
C GLY A 267 -8.18 1.25 -15.37
N ASN A 268 -8.32 -0.06 -15.52
CA ASN A 268 -7.64 -0.82 -16.56
C ASN A 268 -8.35 -0.70 -17.91
N GLY A 269 -7.80 -1.34 -18.95
CA GLY A 269 -8.34 -1.27 -20.32
C GLY A 269 -9.75 -1.87 -20.49
N HIS A 270 -10.23 -2.68 -19.54
CA HIS A 270 -11.61 -3.19 -19.55
C HIS A 270 -12.63 -2.04 -19.54
N TYR A 271 -12.40 -0.99 -18.72
CA TYR A 271 -13.27 0.18 -18.71
C TYR A 271 -13.27 0.92 -20.04
N LEU A 272 -12.10 1.11 -20.65
CA LEU A 272 -12.03 1.76 -21.96
C LEU A 272 -12.80 0.97 -23.03
N CYS A 273 -12.62 -0.35 -23.08
CA CYS A 273 -13.27 -1.21 -24.06
C CYS A 273 -14.77 -1.33 -23.83
N HIS A 274 -15.18 -1.70 -22.62
CA HIS A 274 -16.57 -2.08 -22.34
C HIS A 274 -17.40 -0.94 -21.73
N GLY A 275 -16.77 0.01 -21.04
CA GLY A 275 -17.44 1.18 -20.46
C GLY A 275 -17.56 2.37 -21.43
N ILE A 276 -16.64 2.49 -22.40
CA ILE A 276 -16.59 3.64 -23.34
C ILE A 276 -16.79 3.19 -24.79
N LEU A 277 -15.88 2.35 -25.34
CA LEU A 277 -15.87 2.05 -26.77
C LEU A 277 -17.06 1.20 -27.19
N LEU A 278 -17.40 0.17 -26.46
CA LEU A 278 -18.52 -0.72 -26.82
C LEU A 278 -19.87 0.01 -26.82
N PRO A 279 -20.23 0.84 -25.81
CA PRO A 279 -21.43 1.68 -25.88
C PRO A 279 -21.42 2.69 -27.03
N LEU A 280 -20.24 3.26 -27.36
CA LEU A 280 -20.11 4.17 -28.50
C LEU A 280 -20.35 3.46 -29.83
N VAL A 281 -19.75 2.28 -30.02
CA VAL A 281 -19.96 1.46 -31.26
C VAL A 281 -21.41 1.01 -31.34
N SER A 282 -22.01 0.56 -30.24
CA SER A 282 -23.43 0.20 -30.18
C SER A 282 -24.32 1.34 -30.67
N LYS A 283 -24.06 2.56 -30.19
CA LYS A 283 -24.81 3.77 -30.62
C LYS A 283 -24.60 4.10 -32.11
N LEU A 284 -23.36 3.99 -32.60
CA LEU A 284 -23.04 4.30 -34.00
C LEU A 284 -23.61 3.28 -35.00
N THR A 285 -23.57 2.00 -34.62
CA THR A 285 -24.06 0.90 -35.46
C THR A 285 -25.56 0.66 -35.32
N LYS A 286 -26.20 1.28 -34.30
CA LYS A 286 -27.58 1.05 -33.90
C LYS A 286 -27.86 -0.43 -33.53
N GLN A 287 -26.84 -1.18 -33.09
CA GLN A 287 -26.94 -2.54 -32.62
C GLN A 287 -26.82 -2.54 -31.10
N ASP A 288 -27.60 -3.33 -30.37
CA ASP A 288 -27.51 -3.49 -28.92
C ASP A 288 -26.31 -4.38 -28.56
N LEU A 289 -25.11 -3.79 -28.60
CA LEU A 289 -23.86 -4.47 -28.30
C LEU A 289 -23.58 -4.34 -26.80
N LYS A 290 -23.63 -5.44 -26.09
CA LYS A 290 -23.33 -5.53 -24.64
C LYS A 290 -22.38 -6.68 -24.40
N TYR A 291 -21.45 -6.52 -23.43
CA TYR A 291 -20.61 -7.63 -23.03
C TYR A 291 -21.30 -8.51 -21.95
N ARG A 292 -22.29 -7.95 -21.26
CA ARG A 292 -23.20 -8.62 -20.32
C ARG A 292 -24.62 -8.00 -20.41
N PRO A 293 -25.68 -8.73 -20.04
CA PRO A 293 -27.06 -8.27 -20.18
C PRO A 293 -27.34 -6.92 -19.51
N GLU A 294 -26.84 -6.71 -18.28
CA GLU A 294 -27.06 -5.52 -17.46
C GLU A 294 -26.20 -4.31 -17.89
N GLY A 295 -25.29 -4.48 -18.86
CA GLY A 295 -24.36 -3.47 -19.29
C GLY A 295 -23.09 -3.41 -18.44
N TYR A 296 -22.37 -2.28 -18.50
CA TYR A 296 -21.09 -2.13 -17.79
C TYR A 296 -21.28 -1.99 -16.27
N PHE A 297 -20.56 -2.82 -15.53
CA PHE A 297 -20.42 -2.72 -14.07
C PHE A 297 -18.94 -2.57 -13.70
N PHE A 298 -18.60 -1.61 -12.83
CA PHE A 298 -17.20 -1.26 -12.56
C PHE A 298 -16.39 -2.40 -11.96
N ALA A 299 -17.02 -3.24 -11.09
CA ALA A 299 -16.33 -4.34 -10.43
C ALA A 299 -15.89 -5.45 -11.40
N ASP A 300 -16.57 -5.62 -12.55
CA ASP A 300 -16.20 -6.63 -13.54
C ASP A 300 -14.79 -6.42 -14.11
N SER A 301 -14.28 -5.18 -14.05
CA SER A 301 -12.91 -4.85 -14.47
C SER A 301 -11.83 -5.60 -13.67
N THR A 302 -12.14 -6.02 -12.45
CA THR A 302 -11.19 -6.72 -11.56
C THR A 302 -11.25 -8.23 -11.70
N VAL A 303 -12.38 -8.79 -12.13
CA VAL A 303 -12.61 -10.23 -12.30
C VAL A 303 -12.76 -10.64 -13.77
N TYR A 304 -12.31 -9.79 -14.69
CA TYR A 304 -12.47 -9.99 -16.13
C TYR A 304 -11.84 -11.29 -16.63
N VAL A 305 -10.77 -11.76 -16.01
CA VAL A 305 -10.23 -13.10 -16.25
C VAL A 305 -11.16 -14.11 -15.61
N GLY A 306 -11.83 -14.92 -16.45
CA GLY A 306 -12.78 -15.93 -16.01
C GLY A 306 -14.23 -15.49 -15.88
N ALA A 307 -14.53 -14.19 -16.03
CA ALA A 307 -15.90 -13.69 -16.17
C ALA A 307 -16.16 -13.21 -17.59
N TRP A 308 -17.38 -13.30 -18.04
CA TRP A 308 -17.90 -12.82 -19.33
C TRP A 308 -17.02 -13.09 -20.57
N PRO A 309 -17.07 -14.27 -21.19
CA PRO A 309 -17.88 -15.42 -20.76
C PRO A 309 -17.33 -16.08 -19.48
N ASP A 310 -18.18 -16.82 -18.80
CA ASP A 310 -17.80 -17.59 -17.62
C ASP A 310 -16.84 -18.73 -18.02
N LEU A 311 -15.68 -18.75 -17.37
CA LEU A 311 -14.61 -19.72 -17.64
C LEU A 311 -14.21 -20.42 -16.33
N PRO A 312 -13.70 -21.67 -16.40
CA PRO A 312 -13.25 -22.39 -15.22
C PRO A 312 -12.14 -21.67 -14.44
N ASP A 313 -11.22 -21.02 -15.15
CA ASP A 313 -10.09 -20.30 -14.54
C ASP A 313 -10.50 -18.86 -14.18
N LYS A 314 -10.55 -18.59 -12.90
CA LYS A 314 -10.89 -17.27 -12.35
C LYS A 314 -9.63 -16.53 -11.96
N GLY A 315 -9.48 -15.31 -12.46
CA GLY A 315 -8.37 -14.43 -12.09
C GLY A 315 -8.84 -13.10 -11.53
N LYS A 316 -7.98 -12.42 -10.80
CA LYS A 316 -8.27 -11.12 -10.21
C LYS A 316 -7.17 -10.10 -10.54
N ASN A 317 -7.58 -8.89 -10.98
CA ASN A 317 -6.70 -7.80 -11.37
C ASN A 317 -7.20 -6.51 -10.73
N GLU A 318 -6.89 -6.29 -9.46
CA GLU A 318 -7.26 -5.05 -8.78
C GLU A 318 -6.27 -3.92 -9.02
N PHE A 319 -6.71 -2.70 -8.72
CA PHE A 319 -5.93 -1.47 -8.82
C PHE A 319 -6.47 -0.42 -7.84
N ILE A 320 -5.69 0.61 -7.56
CA ILE A 320 -5.92 1.56 -6.45
C ILE A 320 -7.32 2.21 -6.51
N ALA A 321 -7.76 2.64 -7.69
CA ALA A 321 -9.08 3.27 -7.85
C ALA A 321 -10.23 2.34 -7.38
N TYR A 322 -10.11 1.04 -7.62
CA TYR A 322 -11.10 0.05 -7.19
C TYR A 322 -11.14 -0.07 -5.66
N SER A 323 -9.97 -0.25 -5.01
CA SER A 323 -9.88 -0.33 -3.55
C SER A 323 -10.46 0.91 -2.86
N VAL A 324 -10.21 2.11 -3.43
CA VAL A 324 -10.74 3.37 -2.91
C VAL A 324 -12.26 3.46 -3.06
N ILE A 325 -12.83 2.99 -4.18
CA ILE A 325 -14.29 2.99 -4.40
C ILE A 325 -14.98 2.07 -3.38
N LEU A 326 -14.48 0.85 -3.19
CA LEU A 326 -15.02 -0.09 -2.20
C LEU A 326 -14.87 0.45 -0.78
N GLY A 327 -13.73 1.07 -0.49
CA GLY A 327 -13.43 1.58 0.84
C GLY A 327 -12.97 0.50 1.80
N ASP A 328 -12.30 -0.52 1.28
CA ASP A 328 -11.67 -1.56 2.09
C ASP A 328 -10.28 -1.11 2.52
N LEU A 329 -10.03 -1.12 3.81
CA LEU A 329 -8.73 -0.77 4.40
C LEU A 329 -7.78 -1.99 4.37
N HIS A 330 -7.80 -2.71 3.24
CA HIS A 330 -7.15 -4.00 3.11
C HIS A 330 -5.61 -3.87 3.06
N ALA A 331 -4.92 -4.92 3.47
CA ALA A 331 -3.47 -5.01 3.64
C ALA A 331 -2.65 -4.47 2.45
N HIS A 332 -2.98 -4.83 1.21
CA HIS A 332 -2.27 -4.38 0.00
C HIS A 332 -2.46 -2.88 -0.29
N TYR A 333 -3.61 -2.31 0.08
CA TYR A 333 -3.88 -0.88 -0.05
C TYR A 333 -3.10 -0.07 1.00
N LEU A 334 -3.15 -0.51 2.27
CA LEU A 334 -2.39 0.12 3.36
C LEU A 334 -0.88 0.14 3.08
N ASN A 335 -0.34 -0.93 2.48
CA ASN A 335 1.09 -1.04 2.20
C ASN A 335 1.60 -0.05 1.14
N LEU A 336 0.72 0.59 0.34
CA LEU A 336 1.10 1.67 -0.58
C LEU A 336 1.83 2.81 0.12
N LEU A 337 1.47 3.09 1.39
CA LEU A 337 2.13 4.11 2.21
C LEU A 337 3.62 3.83 2.39
N PHE A 338 4.04 2.57 2.35
CA PHE A 338 5.42 2.12 2.58
C PHE A 338 6.14 1.74 1.28
N VAL A 339 5.43 1.21 0.31
CA VAL A 339 5.94 0.82 -1.02
C VAL A 339 6.48 2.02 -1.79
N LEU A 340 5.80 3.16 -1.76
CA LEU A 340 6.21 4.32 -2.53
C LEU A 340 7.50 4.99 -2.01
N PRO A 341 7.71 5.18 -0.70
CA PRO A 341 9.02 5.58 -0.18
C PRO A 341 10.13 4.59 -0.51
N PHE A 342 9.86 3.28 -0.48
CA PHE A 342 10.80 2.26 -0.90
C PHE A 342 11.24 2.47 -2.36
N LEU A 343 10.28 2.63 -3.26
CA LEU A 343 10.53 2.86 -4.69
C LEU A 343 11.33 4.15 -4.91
N ALA A 344 11.02 5.24 -4.19
CA ALA A 344 11.75 6.48 -4.28
C ALA A 344 13.23 6.33 -3.87
N ILE A 345 13.50 5.63 -2.75
CA ILE A 345 14.86 5.37 -2.26
C ILE A 345 15.64 4.48 -3.23
N ALA A 346 15.00 3.43 -3.76
CA ALA A 346 15.61 2.52 -4.72
C ALA A 346 15.93 3.22 -6.06
N LEU A 347 15.01 4.07 -6.55
CA LEU A 347 15.24 4.90 -7.75
C LEU A 347 16.35 5.94 -7.53
N ASP A 348 16.40 6.60 -6.36
CA ASP A 348 17.47 7.54 -6.03
C ASP A 348 18.84 6.87 -6.03
N TYR A 349 18.93 5.62 -5.53
CA TYR A 349 20.14 4.82 -5.64
C TYR A 349 20.47 4.50 -7.10
N ALA A 350 19.48 4.07 -7.89
CA ALA A 350 19.67 3.64 -9.26
C ALA A 350 20.17 4.77 -10.19
N ILE A 351 19.91 6.03 -9.87
CA ILE A 351 20.35 7.19 -10.65
C ILE A 351 21.56 7.92 -10.03
N ASP A 352 22.16 7.39 -8.95
CA ASP A 352 23.32 8.00 -8.27
C ASP A 352 24.58 7.86 -9.15
N PRO A 353 25.16 8.97 -9.66
CA PRO A 353 26.34 8.90 -10.53
C PRO A 353 27.64 8.66 -9.76
N GLU A 354 27.62 8.64 -8.42
CA GLU A 354 28.82 8.53 -7.59
C GLU A 354 29.40 7.10 -7.64
N ARG A 355 30.64 6.98 -8.13
CA ARG A 355 31.38 5.71 -8.05
C ARG A 355 31.93 5.51 -6.64
N LYS A 356 31.57 4.39 -6.03
CA LYS A 356 31.98 4.01 -4.68
C LYS A 356 32.72 2.68 -4.67
N THR A 357 33.70 2.51 -3.79
CA THR A 357 34.29 1.21 -3.51
C THR A 357 33.23 0.24 -2.97
N PHE A 358 33.47 -1.07 -3.09
CA PHE A 358 32.53 -2.08 -2.57
C PHE A 358 32.18 -1.85 -1.09
N ALA A 359 33.19 -1.58 -0.24
CA ALA A 359 32.99 -1.30 1.17
C ALA A 359 32.06 -0.07 1.42
N LYS A 360 32.26 1.02 0.65
CA LYS A 360 31.39 2.20 0.74
C LYS A 360 29.97 1.93 0.22
N ARG A 361 29.82 1.04 -0.76
CA ARG A 361 28.50 0.60 -1.24
C ARG A 361 27.77 -0.23 -0.17
N MET A 362 28.48 -1.15 0.51
CA MET A 362 27.92 -1.94 1.61
C MET A 362 27.41 -1.08 2.77
N LEU A 363 28.04 0.06 3.02
CA LEU A 363 27.68 0.99 4.09
C LEU A 363 26.70 2.11 3.64
N ASP A 364 26.10 1.99 2.44
CA ASP A 364 25.10 2.97 2.00
C ASP A 364 23.83 2.86 2.86
N THR A 365 23.50 3.96 3.55
CA THR A 365 22.35 4.00 4.47
C THR A 365 21.01 3.71 3.82
N ARG A 366 20.92 3.87 2.48
CA ARG A 366 19.70 3.51 1.73
C ARG A 366 19.40 2.03 1.84
N TYR A 367 20.40 1.15 1.92
CA TYR A 367 20.18 -0.30 2.10
C TYR A 367 19.53 -0.64 3.44
N LEU A 368 19.90 0.07 4.52
CA LEU A 368 19.24 -0.11 5.80
C LEU A 368 17.76 0.30 5.73
N LEU A 369 17.46 1.44 5.08
CA LEU A 369 16.08 1.89 4.90
C LEU A 369 15.27 0.91 4.05
N LEU A 370 15.85 0.39 2.95
CA LEU A 370 15.21 -0.65 2.15
C LEU A 370 14.95 -1.93 2.96
N ALA A 371 15.90 -2.36 3.80
CA ALA A 371 15.73 -3.53 4.65
C ALA A 371 14.63 -3.35 5.70
N VAL A 372 14.54 -2.17 6.33
CA VAL A 372 13.46 -1.83 7.28
C VAL A 372 12.10 -1.85 6.60
N LEU A 373 11.98 -1.24 5.42
CA LEU A 373 10.73 -1.24 4.67
C LEU A 373 10.34 -2.64 4.20
N LEU A 374 11.30 -3.46 3.75
CA LEU A 374 11.06 -4.86 3.40
C LEU A 374 10.60 -5.70 4.60
N SER A 375 11.14 -5.44 5.81
CA SER A 375 10.68 -6.12 7.02
C SER A 375 9.22 -5.76 7.35
N LEU A 376 8.85 -4.49 7.15
CA LEU A 376 7.49 -4.03 7.34
C LEU A 376 6.52 -4.66 6.34
N PHE A 377 6.92 -4.85 5.07
CA PHE A 377 6.09 -5.52 4.06
C PHE A 377 5.70 -6.94 4.45
N MET A 378 6.56 -7.68 5.16
CA MET A 378 6.23 -9.04 5.62
C MET A 378 5.02 -9.07 6.55
N GLY A 379 4.81 -8.02 7.35
CA GLY A 379 3.67 -7.93 8.26
C GLY A 379 2.51 -7.07 7.75
N THR A 380 2.70 -6.26 6.68
CA THR A 380 1.63 -5.45 6.08
C THR A 380 1.02 -6.09 4.85
N ASN A 381 1.84 -6.63 3.94
CA ASN A 381 1.43 -7.41 2.78
C ASN A 381 2.61 -8.25 2.31
N TYR A 382 2.68 -9.50 2.74
CA TYR A 382 3.85 -10.36 2.54
C TYR A 382 4.27 -10.50 1.07
N TRP A 383 3.31 -10.42 0.13
CA TRP A 383 3.58 -10.48 -1.30
C TRP A 383 4.46 -9.34 -1.81
N ASP A 384 4.41 -8.18 -1.19
CA ASP A 384 5.23 -7.04 -1.59
C ASP A 384 6.70 -7.23 -1.24
N PHE A 385 7.01 -8.07 -0.23
CA PHE A 385 8.40 -8.37 0.11
C PHE A 385 9.18 -8.97 -1.07
N PRO A 386 8.82 -10.13 -1.67
CA PRO A 386 9.55 -10.67 -2.81
C PRO A 386 9.49 -9.75 -4.03
N ILE A 387 8.36 -9.08 -4.30
CA ILE A 387 8.19 -8.16 -5.43
C ILE A 387 9.24 -7.04 -5.36
N TYR A 388 9.26 -6.30 -4.27
CA TYR A 388 10.14 -5.14 -4.12
C TYR A 388 11.58 -5.51 -3.83
N PHE A 389 11.85 -6.68 -3.27
CA PHE A 389 13.20 -7.23 -3.18
C PHE A 389 13.81 -7.46 -4.58
N VAL A 390 13.05 -8.05 -5.51
CA VAL A 390 13.49 -8.25 -6.90
C VAL A 390 13.65 -6.91 -7.63
N ILE A 391 12.72 -5.96 -7.45
CA ILE A 391 12.81 -4.62 -8.06
C ILE A 391 14.06 -3.88 -7.58
N ALA A 392 14.34 -3.89 -6.27
CA ALA A 392 15.57 -3.29 -5.75
C ALA A 392 16.82 -3.98 -6.28
N GLY A 393 16.82 -5.31 -6.34
CA GLY A 393 17.91 -6.09 -6.92
C GLY A 393 18.17 -5.72 -8.39
N ALA A 394 17.13 -5.60 -9.21
CA ALA A 394 17.23 -5.16 -10.60
C ALA A 394 17.79 -3.73 -10.71
N LEU A 395 17.28 -2.80 -9.93
CA LEU A 395 17.75 -1.40 -9.91
C LEU A 395 19.22 -1.29 -9.51
N ILE A 396 19.65 -2.03 -8.48
CA ILE A 396 21.04 -2.09 -8.04
C ILE A 396 21.93 -2.72 -9.13
N LEU A 397 21.48 -3.80 -9.77
CA LEU A 397 22.23 -4.46 -10.83
C LEU A 397 22.41 -3.56 -12.04
N PHE A 398 21.35 -2.93 -12.55
CA PHE A 398 21.43 -2.05 -13.72
C PHE A 398 22.27 -0.80 -13.45
N HIS A 399 22.18 -0.22 -12.24
CA HIS A 399 23.04 0.86 -11.81
C HIS A 399 24.51 0.48 -11.86
N ASP A 400 24.86 -0.65 -11.23
CA ASP A 400 26.26 -1.08 -11.13
C ASP A 400 26.83 -1.53 -12.47
N LEU A 401 26.04 -2.20 -13.30
CA LEU A 401 26.43 -2.53 -14.67
C LEU A 401 26.80 -1.27 -15.47
N ASN A 402 25.99 -0.21 -15.36
CA ASN A 402 26.28 1.04 -16.06
C ASN A 402 27.59 1.69 -15.56
N LEU A 403 27.75 1.81 -14.25
CA LEU A 403 28.91 2.53 -13.69
C LEU A 403 30.21 1.74 -13.78
N TYR A 404 30.19 0.43 -13.64
CA TYR A 404 31.40 -0.37 -13.47
C TYR A 404 31.74 -1.27 -14.68
N VAL A 405 30.82 -1.43 -15.62
CA VAL A 405 31.05 -2.23 -16.84
C VAL A 405 30.93 -1.36 -18.10
N PHE A 406 29.79 -0.71 -18.33
CA PHE A 406 29.53 -0.01 -19.58
C PHE A 406 30.20 1.37 -19.67
N SER A 407 30.52 2.00 -18.56
CA SER A 407 31.14 3.34 -18.55
C SER A 407 32.67 3.31 -18.52
N LEU A 408 33.29 2.13 -18.59
CA LEU A 408 34.72 2.03 -18.77
C LEU A 408 35.10 2.40 -20.22
N PRO A 409 36.26 3.05 -20.47
CA PRO A 409 36.73 3.32 -21.82
C PRO A 409 36.78 2.03 -22.62
N CYS A 410 36.28 2.04 -23.86
CA CYS A 410 36.23 0.88 -24.74
C CYS A 410 37.60 0.15 -24.91
N GLY A 411 38.72 0.82 -24.60
CA GLY A 411 40.08 0.23 -24.65
C GLY A 411 40.42 -0.73 -23.52
N GLU A 412 39.78 -0.63 -22.35
CA GLU A 412 40.20 -1.41 -21.17
C GLU A 412 39.40 -2.71 -20.96
N VAL A 413 38.15 -2.78 -21.41
CA VAL A 413 37.25 -3.92 -21.18
C VAL A 413 37.10 -4.79 -22.42
N TRP A 414 37.13 -4.21 -23.64
CA TRP A 414 36.76 -4.86 -24.89
C TRP A 414 37.91 -4.94 -25.92
N ARG A 415 39.05 -4.29 -25.68
CA ARG A 415 40.20 -4.31 -26.61
C ARG A 415 41.44 -4.85 -25.94
N ARG A 416 41.90 -6.02 -26.35
CA ARG A 416 43.29 -6.36 -26.48
C ARG A 416 43.62 -6.17 -27.95
N THR A 417 44.38 -5.18 -28.31
CA THR A 417 45.02 -5.11 -29.61
C THR A 417 46.17 -6.12 -29.58
N ASP A 418 46.02 -7.20 -30.30
CA ASP A 418 47.12 -8.09 -30.58
C ASP A 418 48.12 -7.36 -31.49
N SER A 419 49.34 -7.84 -31.56
CA SER A 419 50.43 -7.26 -32.36
C SER A 419 50.14 -7.13 -33.87
N ASP A 420 49.03 -7.66 -34.34
CA ASP A 420 48.52 -7.57 -35.72
C ASP A 420 47.39 -6.56 -35.92
N GLY A 421 47.03 -5.76 -34.88
CA GLY A 421 45.98 -4.77 -34.97
C GLY A 421 44.54 -5.30 -34.87
N SER A 422 44.33 -6.60 -34.65
CA SER A 422 43.02 -7.23 -34.49
C SER A 422 42.46 -6.98 -33.09
N CYS A 423 41.17 -6.59 -33.00
CA CYS A 423 40.48 -6.39 -31.73
C CYS A 423 39.79 -7.70 -31.32
N ARG A 424 40.34 -8.39 -30.32
CA ARG A 424 39.65 -9.50 -29.66
C ARG A 424 38.90 -9.03 -28.41
N ALA A 425 37.70 -9.57 -28.20
CA ALA A 425 36.95 -9.38 -26.95
C ALA A 425 37.82 -9.85 -25.77
N GLY A 426 38.21 -8.92 -24.90
CA GLY A 426 39.10 -9.24 -23.77
C GLY A 426 38.43 -10.23 -22.82
N SER A 427 39.14 -11.28 -22.43
CA SER A 427 38.70 -12.30 -21.46
C SER A 427 38.30 -11.74 -20.07
N ARG A 428 38.48 -10.47 -19.84
CA ARG A 428 38.21 -9.79 -18.55
C ARG A 428 36.77 -9.32 -18.36
N ALA A 429 35.98 -9.12 -19.44
CA ALA A 429 34.59 -8.64 -19.34
C ALA A 429 33.65 -9.64 -18.63
N PRO A 430 33.70 -10.97 -18.92
CA PRO A 430 32.91 -11.97 -18.21
C PRO A 430 33.27 -12.03 -16.72
N VAL A 431 34.57 -11.93 -16.39
CA VAL A 431 35.06 -11.96 -15.00
C VAL A 431 34.63 -10.73 -14.24
N ALA A 432 34.68 -9.54 -14.85
CA ALA A 432 34.19 -8.30 -14.25
C ALA A 432 32.67 -8.34 -13.99
N PHE A 433 31.91 -8.90 -14.95
CA PHE A 433 30.47 -9.11 -14.80
C PHE A 433 30.16 -10.09 -13.66
N LEU A 434 30.83 -11.26 -13.61
CA LEU A 434 30.62 -12.24 -12.54
C LEU A 434 30.97 -11.68 -11.16
N LYS A 435 32.08 -10.94 -11.05
CA LYS A 435 32.46 -10.27 -9.81
C LYS A 435 31.38 -9.28 -9.37
N LEU A 436 30.92 -8.42 -10.28
CA LEU A 436 29.90 -7.42 -9.99
C LEU A 436 28.58 -8.08 -9.59
N PHE A 437 28.17 -9.12 -10.31
CA PHE A 437 26.98 -9.91 -9.97
C PHE A 437 27.08 -10.52 -8.58
N GLY A 438 28.24 -11.10 -8.23
CA GLY A 438 28.51 -11.60 -6.88
C GLY A 438 28.43 -10.50 -5.81
N GLU A 439 28.93 -9.29 -6.10
CA GLU A 439 28.81 -8.13 -5.19
C GLU A 439 27.35 -7.68 -5.00
N VAL A 440 26.51 -7.76 -6.04
CA VAL A 440 25.07 -7.49 -5.94
C VAL A 440 24.37 -8.53 -5.10
N LEU A 441 24.70 -9.82 -5.28
CA LEU A 441 24.16 -10.92 -4.48
C LEU A 441 24.50 -10.77 -2.99
N VAL A 442 25.75 -10.42 -2.66
CA VAL A 442 26.18 -10.21 -1.27
C VAL A 442 25.38 -9.07 -0.62
N ARG A 443 25.17 -7.96 -1.33
CA ARG A 443 24.34 -6.84 -0.82
C ARG A 443 22.88 -7.23 -0.68
N GLY A 444 22.34 -7.94 -1.67
CA GLY A 444 21.00 -8.51 -1.60
C GLY A 444 20.83 -9.42 -0.39
N ALA A 445 21.80 -10.34 -0.16
CA ALA A 445 21.78 -11.22 1.00
C ALA A 445 21.84 -10.45 2.33
N ALA A 446 22.64 -9.38 2.41
CA ALA A 446 22.70 -8.52 3.60
C ALA A 446 21.36 -7.81 3.85
N ILE A 447 20.76 -7.21 2.83
CA ILE A 447 19.44 -6.57 2.91
C ILE A 447 18.38 -7.59 3.36
N PHE A 448 18.38 -8.77 2.74
CA PHE A 448 17.47 -9.88 3.09
C PHE A 448 17.63 -10.31 4.55
N ALA A 449 18.86 -10.55 5.00
CA ALA A 449 19.15 -11.00 6.36
C ALA A 449 18.70 -9.95 7.40
N ILE A 450 18.97 -8.66 7.16
CA ILE A 450 18.52 -7.59 8.05
C ILE A 450 16.98 -7.52 8.06
N ALA A 451 16.34 -7.59 6.89
CA ALA A 451 14.88 -7.56 6.80
C ALA A 451 14.24 -8.72 7.55
N LYS A 452 14.76 -9.95 7.41
CA LYS A 452 14.30 -11.14 8.14
C LYS A 452 14.51 -11.02 9.65
N LEU A 453 15.66 -10.50 10.08
CA LEU A 453 15.95 -10.29 11.50
C LEU A 453 14.94 -9.30 12.11
N LEU A 454 14.67 -8.20 11.44
CA LEU A 454 13.73 -7.18 11.91
C LEU A 454 12.27 -7.66 11.88
N ALA A 455 11.90 -8.51 10.93
CA ALA A 455 10.57 -9.11 10.84
C ALA A 455 10.36 -10.29 11.79
N TYR A 456 11.42 -10.80 12.44
CA TYR A 456 11.36 -12.00 13.27
C TYR A 456 10.25 -11.98 14.35
N PRO A 457 9.99 -10.88 15.07
CA PRO A 457 8.91 -10.84 16.07
C PRO A 457 7.52 -11.12 15.47
N PHE A 458 7.29 -10.74 14.19
CA PHE A 458 6.08 -11.06 13.44
C PHE A 458 6.13 -12.51 12.94
N GLU A 459 7.18 -12.88 12.19
CA GLU A 459 7.27 -14.18 11.51
C GLU A 459 7.31 -15.38 12.46
N SER A 460 7.85 -15.21 13.67
CA SER A 460 7.90 -16.28 14.68
C SER A 460 6.52 -16.70 15.19
N ARG A 461 5.50 -15.87 14.98
CA ARG A 461 4.12 -16.11 15.39
C ARG A 461 3.17 -16.37 14.23
N PHE A 462 3.65 -16.15 12.99
CA PHE A 462 2.84 -16.25 11.79
C PHE A 462 2.84 -17.67 11.20
N ILE A 463 1.65 -18.26 11.09
CA ILE A 463 1.44 -19.55 10.42
C ILE A 463 1.31 -19.28 8.92
N LYS A 464 2.13 -19.91 8.10
CA LYS A 464 2.10 -19.72 6.65
C LYS A 464 0.84 -20.32 6.05
N MET A 465 0.03 -19.51 5.39
CA MET A 465 -1.23 -19.90 4.76
C MET A 465 -1.03 -20.70 3.48
N ALA A 466 -0.02 -20.37 2.67
CA ALA A 466 0.28 -21.02 1.39
C ALA A 466 1.80 -21.11 1.18
N SER A 467 2.28 -22.21 0.62
CA SER A 467 3.73 -22.42 0.47
C SER A 467 4.14 -23.15 -0.81
N LYS A 468 3.22 -23.80 -1.55
CA LYS A 468 3.56 -24.59 -2.73
C LYS A 468 3.49 -23.75 -4.00
N ILE A 469 4.57 -23.75 -4.77
CA ILE A 469 4.60 -23.13 -6.11
C ILE A 469 4.22 -24.18 -7.13
N ARG A 470 3.28 -23.85 -8.01
CA ARG A 470 2.78 -24.71 -9.10
C ARG A 470 2.98 -24.03 -10.44
N LEU A 471 3.08 -24.84 -11.51
CA LEU A 471 3.01 -24.34 -12.88
C LEU A 471 1.57 -24.04 -13.25
N ALA A 472 1.31 -22.92 -13.90
CA ALA A 472 0.00 -22.57 -14.41
C ALA A 472 -0.40 -23.52 -15.54
N GLN A 473 -1.54 -24.17 -15.40
CA GLN A 473 -2.12 -25.03 -16.42
C GLN A 473 -3.08 -24.25 -17.34
N ASN A 474 -3.71 -23.22 -16.79
CA ASN A 474 -4.61 -22.32 -17.51
C ASN A 474 -3.94 -20.97 -17.69
N HIS A 475 -4.29 -20.29 -18.80
CA HIS A 475 -3.72 -18.99 -19.17
C HIS A 475 -4.84 -18.01 -19.49
N THR A 476 -4.55 -16.73 -19.23
CA THR A 476 -5.45 -15.65 -19.62
C THR A 476 -5.58 -15.62 -21.15
N GLN A 477 -6.80 -15.57 -21.66
CA GLN A 477 -7.03 -15.44 -23.10
C GLN A 477 -6.32 -14.20 -23.66
N LEU A 478 -5.60 -14.35 -24.77
CA LEU A 478 -4.71 -13.31 -25.31
C LEU A 478 -5.42 -11.96 -25.51
N TYR A 479 -6.68 -11.98 -25.98
CA TYR A 479 -7.43 -10.74 -26.16
C TYR A 479 -7.79 -10.07 -24.83
N LYS A 480 -8.10 -10.84 -23.77
CA LYS A 480 -8.35 -10.30 -22.44
C LYS A 480 -7.06 -9.72 -21.84
N PHE A 481 -5.95 -10.44 -21.99
CA PHE A 481 -4.63 -9.94 -21.59
C PHE A 481 -4.27 -8.64 -22.32
N ALA A 482 -4.51 -8.57 -23.62
CA ALA A 482 -4.29 -7.36 -24.43
C ALA A 482 -5.21 -6.20 -24.02
N ILE A 483 -6.46 -6.46 -23.67
CA ILE A 483 -7.37 -5.43 -23.13
C ILE A 483 -6.86 -4.90 -21.79
N LEU A 484 -6.43 -5.77 -20.89
CA LEU A 484 -5.96 -5.36 -19.56
C LEU A 484 -4.62 -4.61 -19.62
N TRP A 485 -3.65 -5.13 -20.36
CA TRP A 485 -2.25 -4.72 -20.29
C TRP A 485 -1.68 -4.10 -21.57
N GLY A 486 -2.33 -4.29 -22.73
CA GLY A 486 -1.78 -3.86 -24.01
C GLY A 486 -1.53 -2.36 -24.10
N LEU A 487 -2.44 -1.56 -23.55
CA LEU A 487 -2.32 -0.10 -23.60
C LEU A 487 -1.17 0.44 -22.71
N PRO A 488 -1.07 0.11 -21.41
CA PRO A 488 0.08 0.53 -20.60
C PRO A 488 1.41 -0.03 -21.15
N PHE A 489 1.42 -1.24 -21.72
CA PHE A 489 2.63 -1.77 -22.38
C PHE A 489 3.02 -0.93 -23.59
N ALA A 490 2.08 -0.60 -24.47
CA ALA A 490 2.36 0.22 -25.66
C ALA A 490 2.95 1.59 -25.27
N ILE A 491 2.41 2.24 -24.24
CA ILE A 491 2.93 3.52 -23.73
C ILE A 491 4.35 3.35 -23.19
N CYS A 492 4.58 2.35 -22.35
CA CYS A 492 5.88 2.14 -21.71
C CYS A 492 6.96 1.68 -22.70
N ILE A 493 6.64 0.77 -23.62
CA ILE A 493 7.55 0.34 -24.69
C ILE A 493 7.84 1.52 -25.63
N GLY A 494 6.83 2.31 -26.00
CA GLY A 494 6.99 3.54 -26.78
C GLY A 494 7.94 4.54 -26.11
N LEU A 495 7.84 4.72 -24.79
CA LEU A 495 8.78 5.51 -24.00
C LEU A 495 10.21 4.98 -24.11
N LEU A 496 10.40 3.66 -23.90
CA LEU A 496 11.73 3.04 -23.94
C LEU A 496 12.37 3.15 -25.33
N VAL A 497 11.61 2.86 -26.40
CA VAL A 497 12.09 3.01 -27.78
C VAL A 497 12.48 4.46 -28.08
N PHE A 498 11.63 5.41 -27.67
CA PHE A 498 11.90 6.83 -27.87
C PHE A 498 13.16 7.28 -27.13
N LEU A 499 13.34 6.89 -25.87
CA LEU A 499 14.53 7.21 -25.09
C LEU A 499 15.79 6.57 -25.70
N PHE A 500 15.70 5.30 -26.09
CA PHE A 500 16.81 4.57 -26.71
C PHE A 500 17.27 5.23 -28.02
N VAL A 501 16.33 5.55 -28.93
CA VAL A 501 16.63 6.24 -30.20
C VAL A 501 17.23 7.62 -29.95
N THR A 502 16.74 8.36 -28.95
CA THR A 502 17.26 9.67 -28.59
C THR A 502 18.70 9.58 -28.04
N CYS A 503 18.97 8.59 -27.20
CA CYS A 503 20.29 8.37 -26.61
C CYS A 503 21.33 7.85 -27.61
N ARG A 504 20.90 7.02 -28.59
CA ARG A 504 21.81 6.50 -29.64
C ARG A 504 22.47 7.59 -30.49
N ASN A 505 21.78 8.69 -30.69
CA ASN A 505 22.24 9.81 -31.53
C ASN A 505 23.19 10.77 -30.79
N GLU A 506 23.44 10.55 -29.50
CA GLU A 506 24.36 11.35 -28.68
C GLU A 506 25.71 10.63 -28.56
N THR A 507 26.81 11.30 -28.95
CA THR A 507 28.18 10.76 -29.01
C THR A 507 28.67 10.15 -27.67
N GLN A 508 29.63 9.21 -27.73
CA GLN A 508 30.19 8.36 -26.65
C GLN A 508 30.50 9.04 -25.30
N LYS A 509 30.71 10.36 -25.24
CA LYS A 509 30.91 11.09 -23.97
C LYS A 509 29.67 11.12 -23.04
N LYS A 510 28.49 10.76 -23.54
CA LYS A 510 27.21 10.81 -22.79
C LYS A 510 26.70 9.46 -22.27
N LEU A 511 27.45 8.37 -22.46
CA LEU A 511 27.09 7.06 -21.88
C LEU A 511 26.97 7.08 -20.34
N GLN A 512 27.68 8.01 -19.69
CA GLN A 512 27.57 8.21 -18.22
C GLN A 512 26.17 8.70 -17.77
N ASN A 513 25.37 9.23 -18.70
CA ASN A 513 24.06 9.78 -18.41
C ASN A 513 22.90 8.79 -18.66
N MET A 514 23.21 7.48 -18.82
CA MET A 514 22.18 6.46 -19.08
C MET A 514 21.50 5.92 -17.79
N LEU A 515 21.95 6.32 -16.60
CA LEU A 515 21.39 5.79 -15.35
C LEU A 515 19.87 5.94 -15.25
N PRO A 516 19.26 7.12 -15.53
CA PRO A 516 17.80 7.23 -15.49
C PRO A 516 17.10 6.36 -16.54
N LEU A 517 17.70 6.18 -17.73
CA LEU A 517 17.13 5.29 -18.75
C LEU A 517 17.13 3.83 -18.27
N LEU A 518 18.22 3.37 -17.69
CA LEU A 518 18.34 2.01 -17.19
C LEU A 518 17.45 1.78 -15.96
N ALA A 519 17.30 2.78 -15.10
CA ALA A 519 16.40 2.70 -13.96
C ALA A 519 14.93 2.54 -14.41
N ILE A 520 14.47 3.34 -15.37
CA ILE A 520 13.09 3.21 -15.88
C ILE A 520 12.90 1.91 -16.68
N LEU A 521 13.91 1.46 -17.41
CA LEU A 521 13.90 0.17 -18.09
C LEU A 521 13.72 -0.96 -17.08
N ALA A 522 14.51 -0.98 -15.98
CA ALA A 522 14.39 -1.98 -14.92
C ALA A 522 12.98 -2.01 -14.32
N VAL A 523 12.40 -0.84 -13.99
CA VAL A 523 11.04 -0.74 -13.45
C VAL A 523 10.00 -1.29 -14.43
N ILE A 524 10.07 -0.91 -15.71
CA ILE A 524 9.12 -1.38 -16.74
C ILE A 524 9.25 -2.89 -16.96
N LEU A 525 10.48 -3.42 -17.04
CA LEU A 525 10.70 -4.86 -17.20
C LEU A 525 10.18 -5.66 -15.99
N CYS A 526 10.41 -5.17 -14.76
CA CYS A 526 9.83 -5.77 -13.57
C CYS A 526 8.30 -5.73 -13.61
N ALA A 527 7.70 -4.60 -13.98
CA ALA A 527 6.25 -4.46 -14.06
C ALA A 527 5.62 -5.41 -15.11
N ILE A 528 6.23 -5.54 -16.29
CA ILE A 528 5.81 -6.52 -17.31
C ILE A 528 5.96 -7.93 -16.75
N GLY A 529 7.09 -8.25 -16.11
CA GLY A 529 7.33 -9.55 -15.48
C GLY A 529 6.26 -9.91 -14.46
N LEU A 530 5.83 -8.96 -13.63
CA LEU A 530 4.77 -9.16 -12.64
C LEU A 530 3.42 -9.53 -13.27
N THR A 531 3.12 -9.09 -14.49
CA THR A 531 1.90 -9.51 -15.20
C THR A 531 2.04 -10.88 -15.85
N LEU A 532 3.26 -11.29 -16.19
CA LEU A 532 3.54 -12.57 -16.87
C LEU A 532 3.75 -13.73 -15.89
N VAL A 533 4.25 -13.45 -14.69
CA VAL A 533 4.51 -14.50 -13.68
C VAL A 533 3.27 -15.35 -13.39
N PRO A 534 2.05 -14.79 -13.18
CA PRO A 534 0.85 -15.59 -12.93
C PRO A 534 0.43 -16.45 -14.11
N GLU A 535 0.92 -16.14 -15.32
CA GLU A 535 0.68 -16.94 -16.51
C GLU A 535 1.63 -18.18 -16.59
N VAL A 536 2.68 -18.22 -15.77
CA VAL A 536 3.68 -19.30 -15.77
C VAL A 536 3.63 -20.11 -14.47
N ILE A 537 3.61 -19.41 -13.34
CA ILE A 537 3.62 -20.00 -11.99
C ILE A 537 2.64 -19.29 -11.07
N TYR A 538 2.15 -20.03 -10.07
CA TYR A 538 1.34 -19.48 -9.00
C TYR A 538 1.65 -20.15 -7.67
N VAL A 539 1.30 -19.49 -6.58
CA VAL A 539 1.31 -20.07 -5.23
C VAL A 539 -0.06 -20.69 -5.00
N GLU A 540 -0.06 -22.00 -4.71
CA GLU A 540 -1.28 -22.78 -4.48
C GLU A 540 -2.06 -22.24 -3.28
N ASP A 541 -3.35 -22.00 -3.46
CA ASP A 541 -4.26 -21.50 -2.46
C ASP A 541 -5.33 -22.56 -2.12
N ILE A 542 -6.06 -22.33 -1.03
CA ILE A 542 -7.13 -23.23 -0.57
C ILE A 542 -8.41 -23.15 -1.40
N TYR A 543 -8.57 -22.14 -2.24
CA TYR A 543 -9.81 -21.86 -3.01
C TYR A 543 -10.13 -22.89 -4.11
N GLY A 544 -9.28 -23.93 -4.30
CA GLY A 544 -9.47 -24.97 -5.30
C GLY A 544 -9.07 -24.55 -6.72
N GLU A 545 -9.25 -25.48 -7.68
CA GLU A 545 -8.70 -25.37 -9.04
C GLU A 545 -9.20 -24.17 -9.81
N ALA A 546 -10.48 -23.78 -9.64
CA ALA A 546 -11.05 -22.63 -10.35
C ALA A 546 -10.38 -21.30 -9.99
N TYR A 547 -9.84 -21.16 -8.79
CA TYR A 547 -9.21 -19.97 -8.26
C TYR A 547 -7.70 -20.12 -8.04
N ALA A 548 -7.09 -21.13 -8.65
CA ALA A 548 -5.70 -21.53 -8.39
C ALA A 548 -4.69 -20.38 -8.49
N ARG A 549 -4.82 -19.50 -9.49
CA ARG A 549 -3.94 -18.32 -9.70
C ARG A 549 -4.50 -17.01 -9.16
N PHE A 550 -5.68 -17.02 -8.55
CA PHE A 550 -6.43 -15.82 -8.19
C PHE A 550 -5.62 -14.84 -7.33
N ASN A 551 -5.12 -15.28 -6.17
CA ASN A 551 -4.34 -14.45 -5.27
C ASN A 551 -2.97 -14.08 -5.83
N THR A 552 -2.29 -15.01 -6.53
CA THR A 552 -1.01 -14.70 -7.18
C THR A 552 -1.19 -13.61 -8.23
N MET A 553 -2.19 -13.74 -9.09
CA MET A 553 -2.51 -12.74 -10.10
C MET A 553 -2.85 -11.40 -9.44
N PHE A 554 -3.74 -11.39 -8.47
CA PHE A 554 -4.17 -10.20 -7.76
C PHE A 554 -2.98 -9.42 -7.18
N LYS A 555 -2.17 -10.07 -6.36
CA LYS A 555 -1.08 -9.40 -5.62
C LYS A 555 0.02 -8.87 -6.54
N LEU A 556 0.38 -9.63 -7.58
CA LEU A 556 1.42 -9.24 -8.53
C LEU A 556 0.94 -8.14 -9.49
N THR A 557 -0.28 -8.26 -10.02
CA THR A 557 -0.80 -7.30 -11.00
C THR A 557 -1.17 -5.96 -10.37
N TYR A 558 -1.50 -5.91 -9.08
CA TYR A 558 -1.71 -4.68 -8.34
C TYR A 558 -0.46 -3.78 -8.37
N GLN A 559 0.70 -4.38 -8.09
CA GLN A 559 1.98 -3.66 -8.12
C GLN A 559 2.43 -3.36 -9.56
N ALA A 560 2.16 -4.27 -10.51
CA ALA A 560 2.42 -4.00 -11.93
C ALA A 560 1.65 -2.77 -12.42
N PHE A 561 0.37 -2.64 -12.06
CA PHE A 561 -0.45 -1.49 -12.41
C PHE A 561 0.15 -0.18 -11.88
N LEU A 562 0.53 -0.13 -10.60
CA LEU A 562 1.17 1.03 -9.99
C LEU A 562 2.44 1.46 -10.74
N LEU A 563 3.34 0.51 -11.02
CA LEU A 563 4.61 0.79 -11.69
C LEU A 563 4.41 1.29 -13.14
N LEU A 564 3.50 0.64 -13.88
CA LEU A 564 3.17 1.04 -15.26
C LEU A 564 2.45 2.40 -15.31
N ALA A 565 1.62 2.70 -14.31
CA ALA A 565 0.94 4.00 -14.19
C ALA A 565 1.95 5.13 -13.97
N ILE A 566 2.92 4.95 -13.06
CA ILE A 566 4.02 5.91 -12.83
C ILE A 566 4.83 6.10 -14.12
N ALA A 567 5.21 4.99 -14.79
CA ALA A 567 5.97 5.04 -16.04
C ALA A 567 5.19 5.74 -17.17
N SER A 568 3.85 5.56 -17.23
CA SER A 568 2.98 6.24 -18.21
C SER A 568 2.95 7.76 -17.99
N GLY A 569 2.91 8.21 -16.74
CA GLY A 569 3.04 9.65 -16.43
C GLY A 569 4.41 10.21 -16.81
N ILE A 570 5.48 9.45 -16.56
CA ILE A 570 6.85 9.79 -16.99
C ILE A 570 6.88 9.93 -18.53
N ALA A 571 6.20 9.03 -19.28
CA ALA A 571 6.12 9.11 -20.73
C ALA A 571 5.48 10.43 -21.21
N VAL A 572 4.37 10.84 -20.59
CA VAL A 572 3.74 12.14 -20.91
C VAL A 572 4.73 13.29 -20.70
N GLY A 573 5.44 13.32 -19.56
CA GLY A 573 6.43 14.35 -19.25
C GLY A 573 7.60 14.40 -20.25
N VAL A 574 8.13 13.23 -20.66
CA VAL A 574 9.20 13.11 -21.65
C VAL A 574 8.76 13.61 -23.01
N PHE A 575 7.61 13.12 -23.52
CA PHE A 575 7.07 13.52 -24.82
C PHE A 575 6.74 15.00 -24.85
N TRP A 576 6.15 15.54 -23.79
CA TRP A 576 5.88 16.98 -23.64
C TRP A 576 7.16 17.81 -23.73
N LYS A 577 8.20 17.44 -22.95
CA LYS A 577 9.48 18.13 -22.93
C LYS A 577 10.17 18.14 -24.30
N LYS A 578 10.08 17.05 -25.04
CA LYS A 578 10.68 16.89 -26.36
C LYS A 578 9.77 17.44 -27.49
N LYS A 579 8.66 18.12 -27.15
CA LYS A 579 7.65 18.68 -28.09
C LYS A 579 7.07 17.63 -29.05
N LYS A 580 7.01 16.38 -28.63
CA LYS A 580 6.39 15.29 -29.38
C LYS A 580 4.91 15.19 -29.03
N LEU A 581 4.16 16.24 -29.37
CA LEU A 581 2.73 16.39 -29.01
C LEU A 581 1.87 15.27 -29.61
N ALA A 582 2.25 14.73 -30.76
CA ALA A 582 1.58 13.57 -31.38
C ALA A 582 1.61 12.30 -30.50
N PHE A 583 2.51 12.21 -29.52
CA PHE A 583 2.55 11.13 -28.52
C PHE A 583 2.09 11.60 -27.15
N ALA A 584 2.46 12.82 -26.73
CA ALA A 584 2.09 13.36 -25.42
C ALA A 584 0.57 13.51 -25.25
N VAL A 585 -0.10 14.11 -26.26
CA VAL A 585 -1.54 14.40 -26.17
C VAL A 585 -2.39 13.12 -26.17
N PRO A 586 -2.22 12.15 -27.09
CA PRO A 586 -2.98 10.91 -27.02
C PRO A 586 -2.75 10.14 -25.72
N THR A 587 -1.51 10.05 -25.23
CA THR A 587 -1.22 9.39 -23.96
C THR A 587 -1.94 10.06 -22.79
N ALA A 588 -1.91 11.39 -22.73
CA ALA A 588 -2.62 12.16 -21.71
C ALA A 588 -4.14 11.97 -21.78
N VAL A 589 -4.71 12.03 -22.99
CA VAL A 589 -6.15 11.81 -23.22
C VAL A 589 -6.56 10.41 -22.79
N ILE A 590 -5.79 9.39 -23.14
CA ILE A 590 -6.06 8.00 -22.72
C ILE A 590 -6.09 7.89 -21.21
N ILE A 591 -5.11 8.45 -20.50
CA ILE A 591 -5.10 8.45 -19.04
C ILE A 591 -6.34 9.13 -18.47
N LEU A 592 -6.73 10.30 -19.02
CA LEU A 592 -7.93 11.01 -18.58
C LEU A 592 -9.22 10.21 -18.83
N LEU A 593 -9.32 9.53 -19.98
CA LEU A 593 -10.45 8.64 -20.26
C LEU A 593 -10.51 7.48 -19.25
N LEU A 594 -9.36 6.88 -18.93
CA LEU A 594 -9.28 5.81 -17.91
C LEU A 594 -9.66 6.29 -16.51
N CYS A 595 -9.40 7.56 -16.16
CA CYS A 595 -9.84 8.15 -14.88
C CYS A 595 -11.37 8.26 -14.77
N GLY A 596 -12.10 8.22 -15.89
CA GLY A 596 -13.56 8.10 -15.89
C GLY A 596 -14.07 6.85 -15.14
N PHE A 597 -13.25 5.80 -15.02
CA PHE A 597 -13.54 4.62 -14.19
C PHE A 597 -13.91 5.01 -12.76
N PHE A 598 -13.12 5.89 -12.15
CA PHE A 598 -13.36 6.32 -10.77
C PHE A 598 -14.72 7.02 -10.62
N ILE A 599 -15.07 7.89 -11.57
CA ILE A 599 -16.36 8.61 -11.56
C ILE A 599 -17.53 7.64 -11.74
N VAL A 600 -17.42 6.71 -12.70
CA VAL A 600 -18.47 5.72 -12.96
C VAL A 600 -18.61 4.75 -11.78
N GLY A 601 -17.50 4.27 -11.23
CA GLY A 601 -17.49 3.39 -10.09
C GLY A 601 -18.10 4.04 -8.84
N LEU A 602 -17.72 5.29 -8.54
CA LEU A 602 -18.35 6.05 -7.45
C LEU A 602 -19.87 6.21 -7.66
N LYS A 603 -20.28 6.53 -8.89
CA LYS A 603 -21.73 6.67 -9.17
C LYS A 603 -22.47 5.34 -9.00
N GLN A 604 -21.89 4.23 -9.44
CA GLN A 604 -22.52 2.90 -9.30
C GLN A 604 -22.53 2.40 -7.85
N PHE A 605 -21.51 2.72 -7.08
CA PHE A 605 -21.34 2.22 -5.70
C PHE A 605 -21.92 3.18 -4.65
N ALA A 606 -21.64 4.50 -4.77
CA ALA A 606 -22.03 5.54 -3.80
C ALA A 606 -23.24 6.38 -4.24
N GLY A 607 -23.64 6.28 -5.52
CA GLY A 607 -24.65 7.15 -6.09
C GLY A 607 -24.12 8.57 -6.34
N ASN A 608 -24.98 9.59 -6.15
CA ASN A 608 -24.60 10.98 -6.41
C ASN A 608 -23.84 11.58 -5.21
N VAL A 609 -22.50 11.64 -5.29
CA VAL A 609 -21.62 12.23 -4.25
C VAL A 609 -21.63 13.77 -4.21
N PHE A 610 -22.37 14.43 -5.09
CA PHE A 610 -22.54 15.89 -5.07
C PHE A 610 -23.84 16.33 -4.35
N GLU A 611 -24.69 15.39 -3.99
CA GLU A 611 -25.92 15.65 -3.25
C GLU A 611 -25.66 15.59 -1.75
N ALA A 612 -25.30 16.73 -1.16
CA ALA A 612 -24.82 16.81 0.23
C ALA A 612 -25.82 16.25 1.28
N SER A 613 -27.14 16.29 1.00
CA SER A 613 -28.19 15.72 1.86
C SER A 613 -28.07 14.20 2.06
N ARG A 614 -27.42 13.50 1.13
CA ARG A 614 -27.20 12.04 1.19
C ARG A 614 -25.95 11.64 1.98
N ARG A 615 -25.14 12.62 2.37
CA ARG A 615 -23.88 12.35 3.07
C ARG A 615 -24.15 12.01 4.55
N LYS A 616 -23.73 10.84 4.97
CA LYS A 616 -23.95 10.30 6.33
C LYS A 616 -22.89 10.79 7.34
N GLY A 617 -21.67 11.07 6.91
CA GLY A 617 -20.55 11.47 7.78
C GLY A 617 -19.34 10.57 7.61
N ALA A 618 -18.27 10.84 8.35
CA ALA A 618 -17.03 10.05 8.30
C ALA A 618 -16.97 8.95 9.38
N ASP A 619 -17.92 8.93 10.30
CA ASP A 619 -18.06 7.91 11.32
C ASP A 619 -18.57 6.61 10.69
N VAL A 620 -17.79 5.55 10.81
CA VAL A 620 -18.10 4.27 10.18
C VAL A 620 -19.11 3.44 10.99
N CYS A 621 -19.37 3.83 12.23
CA CYS A 621 -20.30 3.15 13.15
C CYS A 621 -21.64 3.89 13.34
N ASP A 622 -21.80 5.09 12.74
CA ASP A 622 -23.00 5.93 12.92
C ASP A 622 -24.31 5.21 12.51
N PHE A 623 -24.25 4.28 11.55
CA PHE A 623 -25.40 3.49 11.13
C PHE A 623 -25.97 2.62 12.26
N LEU A 624 -25.14 2.21 13.21
CA LEU A 624 -25.57 1.42 14.37
C LEU A 624 -26.57 2.18 15.22
N TYR A 625 -26.54 3.52 15.24
CA TYR A 625 -27.43 4.37 16.02
C TYR A 625 -28.72 4.75 15.28
N THR A 626 -28.80 4.46 13.99
CA THR A 626 -29.92 4.88 13.13
C THR A 626 -30.78 3.72 12.66
N ASP A 627 -30.32 2.48 12.79
CA ASP A 627 -31.03 1.28 12.37
C ASP A 627 -31.73 0.60 13.56
N GLY A 628 -33.03 0.74 13.63
CA GLY A 628 -33.84 0.20 14.73
C GLY A 628 -33.85 -1.34 14.84
N GLU A 629 -33.53 -2.07 13.73
CA GLU A 629 -33.42 -3.53 13.76
C GLU A 629 -32.17 -4.02 14.50
N LEU A 630 -31.21 -3.12 14.72
CA LEU A 630 -29.92 -3.43 15.37
C LEU A 630 -29.90 -3.07 16.87
N TYR A 631 -31.03 -2.73 17.47
CA TYR A 631 -31.08 -2.15 18.83
C TYR A 631 -30.41 -3.04 19.90
N ALA A 632 -30.65 -4.34 19.89
CA ALA A 632 -30.04 -5.26 20.86
C ALA A 632 -28.52 -5.37 20.69
N GLU A 633 -28.04 -5.50 19.45
CA GLU A 633 -26.61 -5.53 19.14
C GLU A 633 -25.94 -4.22 19.53
N MET A 634 -26.60 -3.09 19.28
CA MET A 634 -26.17 -1.74 19.70
C MET A 634 -25.99 -1.63 21.20
N SER A 635 -26.98 -2.08 21.96
CA SER A 635 -26.94 -2.02 23.41
C SER A 635 -25.78 -2.84 23.97
N ALA A 636 -25.55 -4.06 23.43
CA ALA A 636 -24.41 -4.89 23.78
C ALA A 636 -23.06 -4.22 23.43
N ILE A 637 -22.95 -3.63 22.22
CA ILE A 637 -21.75 -2.89 21.78
C ILE A 637 -21.45 -1.73 22.73
N HIS A 638 -22.47 -0.97 23.16
CA HIS A 638 -22.27 0.12 24.12
C HIS A 638 -21.72 -0.37 25.45
N VAL A 639 -22.35 -1.38 26.05
CA VAL A 639 -21.92 -1.93 27.34
C VAL A 639 -20.46 -2.40 27.28
N ILE A 640 -20.08 -3.12 26.19
CA ILE A 640 -18.74 -3.65 26.04
C ILE A 640 -17.72 -2.54 25.71
N ARG A 641 -18.11 -1.48 24.97
CA ARG A 641 -17.23 -0.33 24.70
C ARG A 641 -16.95 0.50 25.96
N GLU A 642 -17.93 0.61 26.87
CA GLU A 642 -17.77 1.27 28.16
C GLU A 642 -16.91 0.47 29.14
N ASP A 643 -16.79 -0.84 28.95
CA ASP A 643 -15.87 -1.69 29.70
C ASP A 643 -14.41 -1.34 29.34
N GLY A 644 -13.71 -0.72 30.25
CA GLY A 644 -12.34 -0.23 30.05
C GLY A 644 -11.26 -1.33 30.04
N ARG A 645 -11.62 -2.62 30.16
CA ARG A 645 -10.65 -3.74 30.12
C ARG A 645 -9.99 -3.87 28.76
N GLU A 646 -8.71 -4.15 28.74
CA GLU A 646 -7.91 -4.31 27.52
C GLU A 646 -8.20 -5.63 26.81
N HIS A 647 -8.42 -6.70 27.58
CA HIS A 647 -8.75 -8.03 27.06
C HIS A 647 -10.16 -8.37 27.49
N VAL A 648 -11.03 -8.54 26.52
CA VAL A 648 -12.43 -8.94 26.69
C VAL A 648 -12.75 -10.05 25.71
N ARG A 649 -13.32 -11.17 26.22
CA ARG A 649 -13.76 -12.30 25.42
C ARG A 649 -15.26 -12.46 25.52
N ILE A 650 -15.88 -12.68 24.34
CA ILE A 650 -17.32 -12.78 24.19
C ILE A 650 -17.71 -14.09 23.52
N LEU A 651 -18.89 -14.62 23.88
CA LEU A 651 -19.62 -15.59 23.08
C LEU A 651 -20.71 -14.85 22.29
N GLU A 652 -20.72 -15.04 20.99
CA GLU A 652 -21.74 -14.57 20.03
C GLU A 652 -21.84 -15.58 18.88
N ALA A 653 -22.81 -15.43 17.98
CA ALA A 653 -23.00 -16.37 16.87
C ALA A 653 -21.80 -16.35 15.91
N ALA A 654 -21.17 -17.52 15.76
CA ALA A 654 -20.16 -17.75 14.73
C ALA A 654 -20.82 -17.86 13.36
N GLY A 655 -20.15 -17.48 12.28
CA GLY A 655 -20.76 -17.48 10.94
C GLY A 655 -19.83 -17.76 9.79
N GLU A 656 -20.43 -17.82 8.61
CA GLU A 656 -19.71 -17.85 7.35
C GLU A 656 -19.10 -16.47 7.05
N SER A 657 -18.02 -16.47 6.31
CA SER A 657 -17.40 -15.24 5.86
C SER A 657 -18.35 -14.38 5.02
N TYR A 658 -18.21 -13.07 5.14
CA TYR A 658 -19.06 -12.08 4.45
C TYR A 658 -20.54 -12.11 4.89
N GLN A 659 -20.82 -12.65 6.06
CA GLN A 659 -22.12 -12.59 6.73
C GLN A 659 -22.07 -11.66 7.94
N PRO A 660 -23.20 -11.13 8.39
CA PRO A 660 -23.25 -10.16 9.47
C PRO A 660 -23.12 -10.75 10.88
N ASP A 661 -22.70 -12.01 11.00
CA ASP A 661 -22.33 -12.63 12.28
C ASP A 661 -21.07 -11.98 12.86
N CYS A 662 -20.84 -12.10 14.16
CA CYS A 662 -19.67 -11.56 14.87
C CYS A 662 -19.61 -10.02 14.89
N LYS A 663 -20.75 -9.33 14.86
CA LYS A 663 -20.78 -7.87 14.81
C LYS A 663 -20.31 -7.24 16.12
N VAL A 664 -20.65 -7.84 17.26
CA VAL A 664 -20.30 -7.29 18.57
C VAL A 664 -18.79 -7.30 18.76
N SER A 665 -18.11 -8.42 18.46
CA SER A 665 -16.63 -8.49 18.51
C SER A 665 -15.98 -7.49 17.54
N VAL A 666 -16.43 -7.44 16.29
CA VAL A 666 -15.90 -6.54 15.26
C VAL A 666 -15.98 -5.07 15.69
N MET A 667 -17.14 -4.63 16.23
CA MET A 667 -17.38 -3.24 16.59
C MET A 667 -16.76 -2.84 17.94
N THR A 668 -16.33 -3.78 18.76
CA THR A 668 -15.79 -3.50 20.09
C THR A 668 -14.33 -3.86 20.28
N GLY A 669 -13.75 -4.64 19.36
CA GLY A 669 -12.42 -5.22 19.53
C GLY A 669 -12.34 -6.31 20.60
N ALA A 670 -13.47 -6.79 21.13
CA ALA A 670 -13.54 -7.98 21.96
C ALA A 670 -13.26 -9.22 21.12
N CYS A 671 -12.68 -10.26 21.70
CA CYS A 671 -12.33 -11.48 20.97
C CYS A 671 -13.43 -12.51 21.15
N THR A 672 -14.08 -12.95 20.04
CA THR A 672 -15.07 -14.01 20.13
C THR A 672 -14.44 -15.40 20.09
N TYR A 673 -15.12 -16.38 20.69
CA TYR A 673 -14.66 -17.77 20.75
C TYR A 673 -14.51 -18.39 19.35
N ALA A 674 -15.47 -18.15 18.47
CA ALA A 674 -15.45 -18.54 17.06
C ALA A 674 -16.12 -17.45 16.23
N GLY A 675 -15.49 -17.07 15.14
CA GLY A 675 -15.97 -15.99 14.25
C GLY A 675 -16.23 -16.44 12.82
N TRP A 676 -15.64 -15.75 11.83
CA TRP A 676 -15.79 -16.11 10.41
C TRP A 676 -15.01 -17.37 10.06
N GLY A 677 -15.70 -18.49 9.94
CA GLY A 677 -15.10 -19.81 9.83
C GLY A 677 -14.19 -20.01 8.63
N VAL A 678 -14.55 -19.49 7.43
CA VAL A 678 -13.73 -19.66 6.23
C VAL A 678 -12.43 -18.85 6.32
N HIS A 679 -12.46 -17.65 6.91
CA HIS A 679 -11.23 -16.85 7.15
C HIS A 679 -10.31 -17.57 8.13
N GLU A 680 -10.82 -18.03 9.26
CA GLU A 680 -10.05 -18.77 10.24
C GLU A 680 -9.46 -20.06 9.68
N TRP A 681 -10.26 -20.81 8.90
CA TRP A 681 -9.77 -21.99 8.19
C TRP A 681 -8.59 -21.65 7.26
N MET A 682 -8.74 -20.60 6.44
CA MET A 682 -7.70 -20.16 5.52
C MET A 682 -6.41 -19.76 6.27
N TRP A 683 -6.56 -19.05 7.40
CA TRP A 683 -5.41 -18.55 8.16
C TRP A 683 -4.73 -19.65 8.98
N ARG A 684 -5.46 -20.63 9.47
CA ARG A 684 -4.93 -21.73 10.32
C ARG A 684 -4.65 -23.02 9.56
N GLY A 685 -5.08 -23.11 8.30
CA GLY A 685 -4.76 -24.22 7.39
C GLY A 685 -5.50 -25.54 7.66
N SER A 686 -6.39 -25.62 8.64
CA SER A 686 -7.20 -26.80 8.94
C SER A 686 -8.60 -26.45 9.42
N TRP A 687 -9.61 -27.07 8.79
CA TRP A 687 -10.99 -26.97 9.25
C TRP A 687 -11.22 -27.73 10.55
N ASP A 688 -10.51 -28.81 10.82
CA ASP A 688 -10.71 -29.61 12.04
C ASP A 688 -10.55 -28.77 13.30
N VAL A 689 -9.59 -27.83 13.28
CA VAL A 689 -9.32 -26.94 14.43
C VAL A 689 -10.41 -25.87 14.57
N VAL A 690 -10.91 -25.33 13.46
CA VAL A 690 -11.92 -24.28 13.44
C VAL A 690 -13.32 -24.87 13.67
N GLY A 691 -13.67 -25.95 12.97
CA GLY A 691 -14.97 -26.61 13.05
C GLY A 691 -15.29 -27.16 14.43
N LEU A 692 -14.26 -27.57 15.21
CA LEU A 692 -14.44 -27.97 16.59
C LEU A 692 -15.07 -26.85 17.43
N ARG A 693 -14.56 -25.62 17.32
CA ARG A 693 -15.10 -24.46 18.06
C ARG A 693 -16.53 -24.12 17.66
N PHE A 694 -16.89 -24.32 16.39
CA PHE A 694 -18.28 -24.13 15.94
C PHE A 694 -19.21 -25.14 16.61
N THR A 695 -18.78 -26.40 16.72
CA THR A 695 -19.55 -27.46 17.38
C THR A 695 -19.69 -27.18 18.87
N GLU A 696 -18.60 -26.82 19.54
CA GLU A 696 -18.58 -26.50 20.98
C GLU A 696 -19.44 -25.28 21.29
N LEU A 697 -19.39 -24.23 20.47
CA LEU A 697 -20.22 -23.03 20.62
C LEU A 697 -21.71 -23.34 20.44
N GLY A 698 -22.06 -24.18 19.44
CA GLY A 698 -23.44 -24.65 19.25
C GLY A 698 -23.93 -25.41 20.47
N HIS A 699 -23.13 -26.31 20.99
CA HIS A 699 -23.45 -27.09 22.20
C HIS A 699 -23.63 -26.19 23.42
N PHE A 700 -22.73 -25.18 23.60
CA PHE A 700 -22.84 -24.24 24.70
C PHE A 700 -24.18 -23.49 24.75
N TYR A 701 -24.67 -23.02 23.60
CA TYR A 701 -25.96 -22.29 23.55
C TYR A 701 -27.17 -23.20 23.72
N GLN A 702 -27.05 -24.48 23.37
CA GLN A 702 -28.14 -25.46 23.41
C GLN A 702 -28.22 -26.23 24.72
N ASP A 703 -27.13 -26.30 25.46
CA ASP A 703 -27.05 -27.08 26.70
C ASP A 703 -27.54 -26.24 27.89
N GLY A 704 -28.65 -26.70 28.51
CA GLY A 704 -29.18 -26.07 29.72
C GLY A 704 -28.47 -26.47 31.02
N ASP A 705 -27.36 -27.22 30.99
CA ASP A 705 -26.60 -27.58 32.21
C ASP A 705 -25.73 -26.45 32.72
N PRO A 706 -26.06 -25.82 33.86
CA PRO A 706 -25.27 -24.70 34.42
C PRO A 706 -23.85 -25.10 34.80
N VAL A 707 -23.59 -26.39 35.10
CA VAL A 707 -22.23 -26.85 35.43
C VAL A 707 -21.36 -26.87 34.20
N TYR A 708 -21.86 -27.40 33.08
CA TYR A 708 -21.17 -27.39 31.80
C TYR A 708 -20.90 -25.96 31.33
N CYS A 709 -21.91 -25.08 31.38
CA CYS A 709 -21.77 -23.70 30.95
C CYS A 709 -20.73 -22.94 31.81
N ARG A 710 -20.71 -23.16 33.14
CA ARG A 710 -19.71 -22.56 34.05
C ARG A 710 -18.31 -23.06 33.73
N ASP A 711 -18.12 -24.36 33.56
CA ASP A 711 -16.83 -24.95 33.21
C ASP A 711 -16.31 -24.42 31.89
N PHE A 712 -17.18 -24.30 30.87
CA PHE A 712 -16.82 -23.73 29.56
C PHE A 712 -16.38 -22.27 29.67
N VAL A 713 -17.15 -21.43 30.35
CA VAL A 713 -16.84 -20.01 30.55
C VAL A 713 -15.50 -19.83 31.28
N ASN A 714 -15.26 -20.61 32.33
CA ASN A 714 -14.02 -20.57 33.10
C ASN A 714 -12.81 -21.05 32.26
N LEU A 715 -12.97 -22.15 31.53
CA LEU A 715 -11.92 -22.74 30.71
C LEU A 715 -11.45 -21.75 29.62
N HIS A 716 -12.40 -21.06 28.98
CA HIS A 716 -12.13 -20.15 27.88
C HIS A 716 -12.00 -18.68 28.31
N GLN A 717 -12.15 -18.39 29.61
CA GLN A 717 -12.05 -17.04 30.18
C GLN A 717 -13.01 -16.06 29.47
N ILE A 718 -14.28 -16.46 29.38
CA ILE A 718 -15.33 -15.65 28.74
C ILE A 718 -15.79 -14.56 29.73
N ASP A 719 -15.85 -13.32 29.27
CA ASP A 719 -16.32 -12.18 30.05
C ASP A 719 -17.77 -11.83 29.77
N TYR A 720 -18.26 -12.13 28.57
CA TYR A 720 -19.61 -11.83 28.15
C TYR A 720 -20.22 -12.96 27.32
N ILE A 721 -21.54 -13.19 27.51
CA ILE A 721 -22.35 -14.04 26.64
C ILE A 721 -23.45 -13.15 26.05
N PHE A 722 -23.45 -13.03 24.71
CA PHE A 722 -24.50 -12.30 23.99
C PHE A 722 -25.55 -13.26 23.49
N VAL A 723 -26.83 -12.93 23.72
CA VAL A 723 -28.01 -13.66 23.21
C VAL A 723 -28.88 -12.65 22.48
N GLY A 724 -28.69 -12.55 21.22
CA GLY A 724 -29.40 -11.64 20.32
C GLY A 724 -30.18 -12.37 19.21
N PRO A 725 -30.64 -11.64 18.19
CA PRO A 725 -31.45 -12.20 17.12
C PRO A 725 -30.79 -13.36 16.38
N ARG A 726 -29.46 -13.31 16.22
CA ARG A 726 -28.69 -14.32 15.45
C ARG A 726 -28.46 -15.57 16.27
N GLU A 727 -28.12 -15.42 17.53
CA GLU A 727 -27.96 -16.54 18.48
C GLU A 727 -29.28 -17.33 18.55
N CYS A 728 -30.42 -16.63 18.74
CA CYS A 728 -31.75 -17.25 18.78
C CYS A 728 -32.14 -17.89 17.44
N ALA A 729 -31.77 -17.31 16.30
CA ALA A 729 -32.09 -17.85 14.98
C ALA A 729 -31.24 -19.08 14.63
N LYS A 730 -29.96 -19.11 15.11
CA LYS A 730 -28.98 -20.13 14.75
C LYS A 730 -28.96 -21.31 15.70
N TYR A 731 -29.14 -21.04 16.98
CA TYR A 731 -29.06 -22.02 18.04
C TYR A 731 -30.44 -22.14 18.75
N ALA A 732 -30.80 -23.30 19.18
CA ALA A 732 -31.93 -23.46 20.07
C ALA A 732 -31.49 -23.11 21.50
N VAL A 733 -31.39 -21.79 21.77
CA VAL A 733 -30.78 -21.28 23.00
C VAL A 733 -31.56 -21.70 24.24
N ASP A 734 -30.89 -22.38 25.17
CA ASP A 734 -31.42 -22.72 26.51
C ASP A 734 -30.79 -21.78 27.57
N LEU A 735 -31.59 -20.79 28.00
CA LEU A 735 -31.16 -19.81 28.99
C LEU A 735 -30.96 -20.37 30.39
N SER A 736 -31.46 -21.58 30.68
CA SER A 736 -31.33 -22.18 32.02
C SER A 736 -29.87 -22.47 32.39
N GLY A 737 -29.02 -22.73 31.38
CA GLY A 737 -27.60 -22.91 31.56
C GLY A 737 -26.85 -21.64 32.01
N PHE A 738 -27.46 -20.44 31.86
CA PHE A 738 -26.81 -19.17 32.12
C PHE A 738 -27.22 -18.52 33.44
N SER A 739 -28.22 -19.09 34.15
CA SER A 739 -28.89 -18.48 35.31
C SER A 739 -27.95 -18.08 36.45
N ASP A 740 -26.81 -18.77 36.62
CA ASP A 740 -25.87 -18.59 37.72
C ASP A 740 -24.45 -18.18 37.27
N LEU A 741 -24.31 -17.67 36.03
CA LEU A 741 -23.02 -17.33 35.43
C LEU A 741 -22.55 -15.91 35.74
N GLY A 742 -23.48 -14.97 36.01
CA GLY A 742 -23.14 -13.57 36.24
C GLY A 742 -24.33 -12.64 36.18
N GLU A 743 -24.08 -11.32 35.96
CA GLU A 743 -25.09 -10.29 35.88
C GLU A 743 -25.83 -10.36 34.51
N GLU A 744 -27.17 -10.52 34.56
CA GLU A 744 -28.02 -10.45 33.37
C GLU A 744 -28.40 -9.01 33.04
N ILE A 745 -28.11 -8.56 31.83
CA ILE A 745 -28.46 -7.26 31.29
C ILE A 745 -29.49 -7.46 30.17
N ILE A 746 -30.73 -6.97 30.38
CA ILE A 746 -31.79 -7.02 29.39
C ILE A 746 -31.55 -5.93 28.35
N LEU A 747 -31.45 -6.29 27.07
CA LEU A 747 -31.13 -5.37 25.98
C LEU A 747 -32.36 -4.88 25.22
N SER A 748 -33.45 -5.65 25.20
CA SER A 748 -34.68 -5.28 24.48
C SER A 748 -35.93 -5.92 25.10
N GLU A 749 -37.11 -5.41 24.71
CA GLU A 749 -38.42 -5.98 25.07
C GLU A 749 -38.61 -7.40 24.51
N ASP A 750 -37.95 -7.73 23.41
CA ASP A 750 -37.96 -9.06 22.79
C ASP A 750 -37.20 -10.12 23.62
N GLY A 751 -36.59 -9.71 24.71
CA GLY A 751 -35.90 -10.62 25.62
C GLY A 751 -34.46 -10.95 25.23
N TYR A 752 -33.83 -10.17 24.34
CA TYR A 752 -32.41 -10.27 24.06
C TYR A 752 -31.56 -9.81 25.24
N ARG A 753 -30.42 -10.45 25.46
CA ARG A 753 -29.68 -10.33 26.72
C ARG A 753 -28.17 -10.33 26.52
N LEU A 754 -27.48 -9.70 27.47
CA LEU A 754 -26.06 -9.79 27.65
C LEU A 754 -25.77 -10.24 29.08
N TYR A 755 -25.06 -11.34 29.25
CA TYR A 755 -24.59 -11.79 30.56
C TYR A 755 -23.15 -11.31 30.73
N ARG A 756 -22.92 -10.56 31.82
CA ARG A 756 -21.56 -10.19 32.29
C ARG A 756 -21.11 -11.23 33.29
N ILE A 757 -20.04 -11.90 32.98
CA ILE A 757 -19.50 -12.99 33.80
C ILE A 757 -18.60 -12.38 34.89
N ASP A 758 -18.76 -12.88 36.16
CA ASP A 758 -18.03 -12.40 37.32
C ASP A 758 -16.58 -12.95 37.40
#